data_b04bfafae7438348b40f9bcd17583edc
#
_entry.id   b04bfafae7438348b40f9bcd17583edc
#
_cell.length_a   1.000
_cell.length_b   1.000
_cell.length_c   1.000
_cell.angle_alpha   90.00
_cell.angle_beta   90.00
_cell.angle_gamma   90.00
#
_symmetry.space_group_name_H-M   'P 1'
#
loop_
_entity.id
_entity.type
_entity.pdbx_description
1 polymer ?
#
loop_
_entity_poly.entity_id
_entity_poly.type
_entity_poly.pdbx_seq_one_letter_code
_entity_poly.pdbx_strand_id
1 'polypeptide(L)'
;MSFFAFPDKLTQVDYPAFLSHHDVVYLAPAPDGIDGLPLGNGDLGAIVWTPTDRLQFAVNKIDLWDDGPDGLFGAWGSPEEEQSTLLRSACALSISHGLPSFDRLYLTDFEGRLRLAEAQVDFRSTTLFSRILAEAFVSKPAGCLVVRYRDETEEPVARRFELSRWGTRSLVHWYSHYLRGIPFPLSLTGTETGTDGQHLWINQPLRKLHFSVVARLDGPVVPRRLHRRAGVFESKPTTDFDGTLYLAVVNSEEAADPFKAAIERVDAAAAQGPDAVTQEHRRSWQRFWEVSFVDLPPQQDYVENLWYLNSYHVGSACTGRYPPNHIHALWAWNRDVFPWGHYYHWNEQLHVYSLHAIGHPELALPHLRWRRAMLDQTIKDARQVHNREGAYFADVSNRKGYQETGGITKHNLTPGPQIAAQFWQHYQYTQDDRFLKEDAYPVIREVARFYLDTVERGEDGRCTFVGTQPYEGVLLLRDTLTDLAHARQLFHIFLEASEQLGVDAELGGRCRDMLSNLASYLTLTVSTRYHVPTPPDDLRDWGGDARPVRFETVKPGDPTMPMWFLGYKVAESSPWHGQEIPNGTPVHEGMRDPLTHLWIFTSTNIAPVFPASQVGLDQAGTPEFEAAVNTVKALGYDTQAFSLYMVSRARLGMANELQESLENWPQRLQQFPQGFYHYFGVGHPQIADAGSRSLKELRVTDAPGETVHWPLAISNHMSLEGGPVLQLAVNEMLLQSYSGTIRVFPAVPDDWEGRFRLHAVGRFVVSAARVGGDTEYVVIESKNGKPCRIANPWPGRSGYLYRQDDSWSRIEKLEGDTWAFTTQAETVYLLLPQGREPGGLATARISAERNRQPKTLGTARLGMPKGF
;
A
#
# COMPACT_ATOMS: atom_id res chain seq x y z
N MET A 1 -16.70 26.22 14.13
CA MET A 1 -15.70 25.86 13.11
C MET A 1 -14.33 26.21 13.66
N SER A 2 -13.48 25.24 13.83
CA SER A 2 -12.11 25.44 14.34
C SER A 2 -11.16 25.17 13.17
N PHE A 3 -10.68 26.25 12.55
CA PHE A 3 -9.68 26.14 11.50
C PHE A 3 -8.31 25.82 12.10
N PHE A 4 -7.66 24.78 11.60
CA PHE A 4 -6.26 24.51 11.86
C PHE A 4 -5.41 25.38 10.94
N ALA A 5 -4.57 26.22 11.53
CA ALA A 5 -3.68 27.09 10.78
C ALA A 5 -2.28 26.46 10.66
N PHE A 6 -1.76 26.35 9.45
CA PHE A 6 -0.36 25.97 9.26
C PHE A 6 0.59 27.02 9.85
N PRO A 7 1.85 26.67 10.18
CA PRO A 7 2.81 27.59 10.76
C PRO A 7 3.01 28.86 9.94
N ASP A 8 2.90 28.78 8.61
CA ASP A 8 3.01 29.93 7.69
C ASP A 8 1.82 30.89 7.74
N LYS A 9 0.69 30.48 8.29
CA LYS A 9 -0.59 31.22 8.39
C LYS A 9 -1.23 31.58 7.03
N LEU A 10 -0.69 31.08 5.91
CA LEU A 10 -1.22 31.32 4.57
C LEU A 10 -2.37 30.37 4.20
N THR A 11 -2.42 29.21 4.85
CA THR A 11 -3.52 28.27 4.69
C THR A 11 -4.09 27.86 6.04
N GLN A 12 -5.41 27.83 6.14
CA GLN A 12 -6.18 27.37 7.29
C GLN A 12 -7.20 26.34 6.81
N VAL A 13 -7.26 25.18 7.45
CA VAL A 13 -8.12 24.06 7.05
C VAL A 13 -9.10 23.72 8.18
N ASP A 14 -10.38 23.66 7.86
CA ASP A 14 -11.38 23.01 8.71
C ASP A 14 -11.39 21.52 8.38
N TYR A 15 -10.45 20.75 8.98
CA TYR A 15 -10.28 19.34 8.68
C TYR A 15 -11.55 18.51 8.86
N PRO A 16 -12.35 18.67 9.92
CA PRO A 16 -13.62 17.94 10.02
C PRO A 16 -14.60 18.23 8.87
N ALA A 17 -14.76 19.46 8.47
CA ALA A 17 -15.63 19.80 7.35
C ALA A 17 -15.04 19.35 6.02
N PHE A 18 -13.76 19.63 5.78
CA PHE A 18 -13.05 19.24 4.56
C PHE A 18 -13.04 17.72 4.35
N LEU A 19 -12.64 16.93 5.36
CA LEU A 19 -12.61 15.47 5.26
C LEU A 19 -14.00 14.86 5.13
N SER A 20 -15.05 15.48 5.69
CA SER A 20 -16.43 15.00 5.54
C SER A 20 -16.93 15.05 4.09
N HIS A 21 -16.28 15.83 3.22
CA HIS A 21 -16.48 15.81 1.77
C HIS A 21 -15.96 14.54 1.11
N HIS A 22 -14.97 13.92 1.72
CA HIS A 22 -14.32 12.70 1.24
C HIS A 22 -14.85 11.42 1.90
N ASP A 23 -15.84 11.51 2.79
CA ASP A 23 -16.49 10.34 3.39
C ASP A 23 -17.02 9.40 2.31
N VAL A 24 -16.90 8.09 2.55
CA VAL A 24 -17.57 7.07 1.73
C VAL A 24 -19.01 6.91 2.23
N VAL A 25 -19.98 7.12 1.37
CA VAL A 25 -21.41 7.12 1.72
C VAL A 25 -22.16 6.04 0.97
N TYR A 26 -22.75 5.11 1.70
CA TYR A 26 -23.63 4.07 1.18
C TYR A 26 -25.09 4.50 1.41
N LEU A 27 -25.86 4.58 0.35
CA LEU A 27 -27.31 4.82 0.41
C LEU A 27 -28.12 3.52 0.29
N ALA A 28 -27.42 2.39 0.31
CA ALA A 28 -28.01 1.07 0.30
C ALA A 28 -27.16 0.08 1.08
N PRO A 29 -27.76 -0.94 1.71
CA PRO A 29 -27.06 -1.97 2.44
C PRO A 29 -26.04 -2.72 1.60
N ALA A 30 -24.91 -3.07 2.21
CA ALA A 30 -23.91 -3.96 1.64
C ALA A 30 -24.18 -5.40 2.13
N PRO A 31 -24.71 -6.29 1.32
CA PRO A 31 -25.08 -7.63 1.77
C PRO A 31 -23.89 -8.57 1.94
N ASP A 32 -22.77 -8.30 1.29
CA ASP A 32 -21.55 -9.10 1.34
C ASP A 32 -20.39 -8.31 1.96
N GLY A 33 -19.55 -9.01 2.70
CA GLY A 33 -18.37 -8.43 3.36
C GLY A 33 -17.32 -7.86 2.41
N ILE A 34 -17.32 -8.24 1.14
CA ILE A 34 -16.44 -7.65 0.12
C ILE A 34 -16.72 -6.15 -0.08
N ASP A 35 -17.95 -5.73 0.12
CA ASP A 35 -18.41 -4.35 0.06
C ASP A 35 -18.44 -3.68 1.44
N GLY A 36 -17.94 -4.36 2.48
CA GLY A 36 -17.95 -3.86 3.84
C GLY A 36 -17.04 -2.65 4.04
N LEU A 37 -17.36 -1.81 5.02
CA LEU A 37 -16.56 -0.64 5.38
C LEU A 37 -15.42 -1.03 6.34
N PRO A 38 -14.16 -0.65 6.05
CA PRO A 38 -13.00 -1.06 6.82
C PRO A 38 -12.77 -0.16 8.04
N LEU A 39 -12.38 -0.77 9.17
CA LEU A 39 -11.92 -0.13 10.40
C LEU A 39 -10.59 -0.72 10.84
N GLY A 40 -9.69 0.08 11.43
CA GLY A 40 -8.43 -0.45 11.92
C GLY A 40 -7.61 0.54 12.74
N ASN A 41 -6.64 -0.02 13.49
CA ASN A 41 -5.64 0.74 14.23
C ASN A 41 -4.20 0.25 13.94
N GLY A 42 -4.05 -0.58 12.87
CA GLY A 42 -2.80 -1.17 12.44
C GLY A 42 -2.45 -2.51 13.08
N ASP A 43 -3.05 -2.84 14.21
CA ASP A 43 -2.92 -4.11 14.91
C ASP A 43 -4.21 -4.94 14.81
N LEU A 44 -5.33 -4.34 15.19
CA LEU A 44 -6.68 -4.87 15.10
C LEU A 44 -7.41 -4.20 13.95
N GLY A 45 -8.11 -4.98 13.15
CA GLY A 45 -8.97 -4.50 12.08
C GLY A 45 -10.34 -5.17 12.08
N ALA A 46 -11.32 -4.47 11.56
CA ALA A 46 -12.65 -5.02 11.32
C ALA A 46 -13.18 -4.52 9.97
N ILE A 47 -13.89 -5.38 9.27
CA ILE A 47 -14.72 -4.98 8.13
C ILE A 47 -16.18 -5.18 8.49
N VAL A 48 -17.02 -4.19 8.17
CA VAL A 48 -18.41 -4.11 8.64
C VAL A 48 -19.36 -4.03 7.46
N TRP A 49 -20.37 -4.90 7.43
CA TRP A 49 -21.40 -4.91 6.39
C TRP A 49 -22.79 -5.24 6.93
N THR A 50 -23.79 -5.13 6.09
CA THR A 50 -25.21 -5.19 6.46
C THR A 50 -25.98 -6.24 5.66
N PRO A 51 -25.87 -7.55 6.02
CA PRO A 51 -26.83 -8.55 5.56
C PRO A 51 -28.27 -8.15 5.94
N THR A 52 -29.27 -8.79 5.35
CA THR A 52 -30.67 -8.36 5.46
C THR A 52 -31.20 -8.19 6.88
N ASP A 53 -30.70 -8.95 7.86
CA ASP A 53 -31.25 -9.06 9.23
C ASP A 53 -30.26 -8.66 10.34
N ARG A 54 -29.02 -8.22 9.98
CA ARG A 54 -27.97 -8.00 10.98
C ARG A 54 -26.93 -6.98 10.54
N LEU A 55 -26.22 -6.46 11.52
CA LEU A 55 -24.93 -5.81 11.31
C LEU A 55 -23.82 -6.83 11.54
N GLN A 56 -22.96 -7.06 10.58
CA GLN A 56 -21.95 -8.12 10.59
C GLN A 56 -20.55 -7.54 10.58
N PHE A 57 -19.67 -8.08 11.44
CA PHE A 57 -18.25 -7.73 11.51
C PHE A 57 -17.41 -8.99 11.29
N ALA A 58 -16.34 -8.86 10.51
CA ALA A 58 -15.21 -9.77 10.54
C ALA A 58 -14.03 -9.07 11.19
N VAL A 59 -13.52 -9.63 12.27
CA VAL A 59 -12.44 -9.06 13.09
C VAL A 59 -11.16 -9.83 12.83
N ASN A 60 -10.08 -9.09 12.53
CA ASN A 60 -8.77 -9.63 12.24
C ASN A 60 -7.69 -8.94 13.10
N LYS A 61 -6.54 -9.59 13.23
CA LYS A 61 -5.36 -9.04 13.90
C LYS A 61 -4.11 -9.37 13.09
N ILE A 62 -3.16 -8.46 13.06
CA ILE A 62 -1.99 -8.50 12.17
C ILE A 62 -1.04 -9.68 12.44
N ASP A 63 -1.12 -10.30 13.60
CA ASP A 63 -0.12 -11.26 14.08
C ASP A 63 -0.70 -12.59 14.61
N LEU A 64 -1.88 -13.00 14.16
CA LEU A 64 -2.45 -14.30 14.48
C LEU A 64 -1.88 -15.41 13.57
N TRP A 65 -0.61 -15.67 13.71
CA TRP A 65 0.12 -16.61 12.88
C TRP A 65 -0.05 -18.06 13.30
N ASP A 66 -0.34 -18.93 12.32
CA ASP A 66 -0.45 -20.38 12.48
C ASP A 66 0.69 -21.07 11.72
N ASP A 67 1.87 -21.07 12.32
CA ASP A 67 3.07 -21.65 11.72
C ASP A 67 2.99 -23.18 11.63
N GLY A 68 3.37 -23.76 10.50
CA GLY A 68 3.28 -25.20 10.32
C GLY A 68 3.92 -25.74 9.05
N PRO A 69 3.87 -27.07 8.81
CA PRO A 69 4.45 -27.70 7.63
C PRO A 69 3.61 -27.53 6.35
N ASP A 70 2.35 -27.10 6.46
CA ASP A 70 1.37 -27.14 5.35
C ASP A 70 1.42 -25.88 4.49
N GLY A 71 2.59 -25.36 4.21
CA GLY A 71 2.75 -24.08 3.47
C GLY A 71 2.60 -24.23 1.96
N LEU A 72 2.06 -23.17 1.40
CA LEU A 72 1.95 -22.95 -0.04
C LEU A 72 3.31 -22.89 -0.72
N PHE A 73 4.23 -22.22 -0.08
CA PHE A 73 5.60 -22.01 -0.48
C PHE A 73 6.46 -22.47 0.68
N GLY A 74 7.13 -23.61 0.52
CA GLY A 74 8.11 -24.03 1.51
C GLY A 74 9.22 -22.99 1.60
N ALA A 75 9.36 -22.39 2.75
CA ALA A 75 10.53 -21.55 3.03
C ALA A 75 11.75 -22.47 3.17
N TRP A 76 12.62 -22.45 2.19
CA TRP A 76 13.78 -23.31 2.10
C TRP A 76 14.72 -23.11 3.29
N GLY A 77 15.15 -24.22 3.88
CA GLY A 77 16.04 -24.18 5.05
C GLY A 77 15.36 -23.83 6.38
N SER A 78 14.04 -23.59 6.37
CA SER A 78 13.28 -23.44 7.60
C SER A 78 13.04 -24.79 8.27
N PRO A 79 12.91 -24.84 9.62
CA PRO A 79 12.37 -26.01 10.29
C PRO A 79 11.02 -26.41 9.69
N GLU A 80 10.75 -27.72 9.58
CA GLU A 80 9.50 -28.23 8.99
C GLU A 80 8.25 -27.55 9.57
N GLU A 81 8.25 -27.32 10.86
CA GLU A 81 7.16 -26.65 11.58
C GLU A 81 7.03 -25.14 11.34
N GLU A 82 7.93 -24.53 10.54
CA GLU A 82 7.96 -23.11 10.20
C GLU A 82 7.90 -22.85 8.69
N GLN A 83 7.74 -23.89 7.89
CA GLN A 83 7.69 -23.80 6.43
C GLN A 83 6.49 -23.00 5.93
N SER A 84 5.41 -22.98 6.72
CA SER A 84 4.22 -22.21 6.42
C SER A 84 3.90 -21.24 7.54
N THR A 85 3.63 -20.01 7.19
CA THR A 85 3.03 -19.03 8.10
C THR A 85 1.69 -18.61 7.51
N LEU A 86 0.60 -19.01 8.18
CA LEU A 86 -0.75 -18.67 7.78
C LEU A 86 -1.31 -17.65 8.75
N LEU A 87 -1.79 -16.51 8.24
CA LEU A 87 -2.48 -15.52 9.07
C LEU A 87 -3.94 -15.94 9.25
N ARG A 88 -4.40 -16.06 10.49
CA ARG A 88 -5.77 -16.43 10.85
C ARG A 88 -6.61 -15.21 11.20
N SER A 89 -7.90 -15.28 10.89
CA SER A 89 -8.88 -14.30 11.36
C SER A 89 -9.16 -14.50 12.84
N ALA A 90 -9.55 -13.45 13.57
CA ALA A 90 -9.84 -13.55 15.00
C ALA A 90 -11.24 -14.11 15.26
N CYS A 91 -12.28 -13.42 14.82
CA CYS A 91 -13.67 -13.81 15.03
C CYS A 91 -14.63 -13.10 14.08
N ALA A 92 -15.89 -13.53 14.11
CA ALA A 92 -17.02 -12.79 13.60
C ALA A 92 -17.87 -12.27 14.74
N LEU A 93 -18.40 -11.04 14.62
CA LEU A 93 -19.39 -10.46 15.50
C LEU A 93 -20.63 -10.13 14.67
N SER A 94 -21.82 -10.60 15.09
CA SER A 94 -23.10 -10.21 14.49
C SER A 94 -24.03 -9.60 15.53
N ILE A 95 -24.72 -8.52 15.12
CA ILE A 95 -25.68 -7.81 15.95
C ILE A 95 -27.03 -7.87 15.22
N SER A 96 -28.04 -8.47 15.87
CA SER A 96 -29.37 -8.65 15.30
C SER A 96 -30.46 -8.61 16.37
N HIS A 97 -31.68 -8.35 15.91
CA HIS A 97 -32.89 -8.51 16.70
C HIS A 97 -33.97 -9.34 15.96
N GLY A 98 -33.54 -10.06 14.90
CA GLY A 98 -34.40 -10.99 14.18
C GLY A 98 -35.39 -10.36 13.19
N LEU A 99 -35.38 -9.02 13.04
CA LEU A 99 -36.17 -8.31 12.05
C LEU A 99 -35.34 -7.97 10.81
N PRO A 100 -35.95 -7.82 9.62
CA PRO A 100 -35.24 -7.54 8.36
C PRO A 100 -34.81 -6.07 8.23
N SER A 101 -33.95 -5.60 9.15
CA SER A 101 -33.61 -4.19 9.32
C SER A 101 -32.77 -3.58 8.19
N PHE A 102 -32.18 -4.41 7.34
CA PHE A 102 -31.39 -4.00 6.18
C PHE A 102 -31.95 -4.60 4.88
N ASP A 103 -33.15 -5.15 4.91
CA ASP A 103 -33.80 -5.67 3.70
C ASP A 103 -34.41 -4.53 2.91
N ARG A 104 -34.05 -4.42 1.64
CA ARG A 104 -34.54 -3.39 0.69
C ARG A 104 -36.04 -3.30 0.55
N LEU A 105 -36.74 -4.42 0.76
CA LEU A 105 -38.19 -4.45 0.68
C LEU A 105 -38.88 -3.65 1.78
N TYR A 106 -38.21 -3.42 2.90
CA TYR A 106 -38.77 -2.77 4.08
C TYR A 106 -38.09 -1.45 4.44
N LEU A 107 -36.93 -1.12 3.81
CA LEU A 107 -36.23 0.11 4.08
C LEU A 107 -37.01 1.34 3.62
N THR A 108 -37.12 2.31 4.50
CA THR A 108 -37.62 3.67 4.21
C THR A 108 -36.47 4.69 4.23
N ASP A 109 -35.40 4.43 4.95
CA ASP A 109 -34.17 5.26 4.97
C ASP A 109 -32.97 4.38 5.34
N PHE A 110 -31.82 4.66 4.69
CA PHE A 110 -30.56 3.99 4.98
C PHE A 110 -29.37 4.90 4.68
N GLU A 111 -28.44 4.97 5.58
CA GLU A 111 -27.11 5.52 5.36
C GLU A 111 -26.07 4.64 6.08
N GLY A 112 -25.09 4.13 5.31
CA GLY A 112 -23.82 3.63 5.81
C GLY A 112 -22.73 4.63 5.50
N ARG A 113 -21.85 4.98 6.43
CA ARG A 113 -20.85 6.01 6.23
C ARG A 113 -19.52 5.66 6.88
N LEU A 114 -18.46 5.70 6.10
CA LEU A 114 -17.11 5.78 6.65
C LEU A 114 -16.72 7.25 6.79
N ARG A 115 -16.61 7.73 8.01
CA ARG A 115 -16.23 9.09 8.37
C ARG A 115 -14.71 9.18 8.49
N LEU A 116 -14.06 9.80 7.52
CA LEU A 116 -12.60 9.85 7.46
C LEU A 116 -12.01 10.67 8.61
N ALA A 117 -12.59 11.81 8.94
CA ALA A 117 -12.09 12.69 10.01
C ALA A 117 -12.00 11.98 11.37
N GLU A 118 -12.97 11.12 11.66
CA GLU A 118 -13.08 10.39 12.93
C GLU A 118 -12.62 8.93 12.82
N ALA A 119 -12.31 8.43 11.63
CA ALA A 119 -12.02 7.01 11.37
C ALA A 119 -13.06 6.07 11.99
N GLN A 120 -14.31 6.38 11.72
CA GLN A 120 -15.50 5.76 12.32
C GLN A 120 -16.47 5.35 11.22
N VAL A 121 -17.16 4.24 11.41
CA VAL A 121 -18.26 3.80 10.56
C VAL A 121 -19.58 4.01 11.28
N ASP A 122 -20.51 4.68 10.62
CA ASP A 122 -21.86 4.90 11.11
C ASP A 122 -22.86 4.17 10.23
N PHE A 123 -23.89 3.56 10.83
CA PHE A 123 -25.04 3.03 10.15
C PHE A 123 -26.33 3.62 10.72
N ARG A 124 -27.19 4.09 9.82
CA ARG A 124 -28.57 4.44 10.10
C ARG A 124 -29.47 3.63 9.21
N SER A 125 -30.42 2.92 9.78
CA SER A 125 -31.42 2.17 9.04
C SER A 125 -32.79 2.42 9.65
N THR A 126 -33.79 2.68 8.81
CA THR A 126 -35.19 2.80 9.21
C THR A 126 -36.02 1.90 8.30
N THR A 127 -36.81 1.05 8.91
CA THR A 127 -37.77 0.18 8.24
C THR A 127 -39.19 0.43 8.80
N LEU A 128 -40.15 -0.33 8.34
CA LEU A 128 -41.48 -0.34 8.93
C LEU A 128 -41.51 -0.88 10.37
N PHE A 129 -40.49 -1.63 10.80
CA PHE A 129 -40.45 -2.38 12.05
C PHE A 129 -39.41 -1.87 13.05
N SER A 130 -38.42 -1.16 12.55
CA SER A 130 -37.26 -0.80 13.40
C SER A 130 -36.54 0.45 12.90
N ARG A 131 -35.88 1.12 13.84
CA ARG A 131 -34.86 2.14 13.57
C ARG A 131 -33.57 1.72 14.27
N ILE A 132 -32.46 1.68 13.53
CA ILE A 132 -31.13 1.34 14.04
C ILE A 132 -30.20 2.54 13.86
N LEU A 133 -29.39 2.81 14.90
CA LEU A 133 -28.23 3.67 14.89
C LEU A 133 -27.04 2.88 15.44
N ALA A 134 -25.98 2.75 14.66
CA ALA A 134 -24.77 2.09 15.10
C ALA A 134 -23.54 2.93 14.70
N GLU A 135 -22.61 3.06 15.64
CA GLU A 135 -21.31 3.69 15.46
C GLU A 135 -20.22 2.68 15.83
N ALA A 136 -19.22 2.51 14.98
CA ALA A 136 -18.14 1.57 15.23
C ALA A 136 -16.78 2.18 14.86
N PHE A 137 -15.75 1.90 15.66
CA PHE A 137 -14.36 2.28 15.40
C PHE A 137 -13.39 1.33 16.10
N VAL A 138 -12.17 1.22 15.58
CA VAL A 138 -11.08 0.50 16.26
C VAL A 138 -10.15 1.53 16.88
N SER A 139 -10.20 1.63 18.20
CA SER A 139 -9.43 2.62 18.96
C SER A 139 -7.96 2.24 19.04
N LYS A 140 -7.07 3.13 18.60
CA LYS A 140 -5.62 2.95 18.78
C LYS A 140 -5.22 3.10 20.26
N PRO A 141 -5.65 4.16 20.98
CA PRO A 141 -5.33 4.30 22.41
C PRO A 141 -5.87 3.17 23.27
N ALA A 142 -7.13 2.76 23.08
CA ALA A 142 -7.74 1.71 23.89
C ALA A 142 -7.40 0.29 23.41
N GLY A 143 -6.88 0.12 22.17
CA GLY A 143 -6.51 -1.18 21.61
C GLY A 143 -7.69 -2.15 21.42
N CYS A 144 -8.91 -1.64 21.21
CA CYS A 144 -10.11 -2.46 21.07
C CYS A 144 -11.06 -1.91 19.98
N LEU A 145 -11.89 -2.79 19.43
CA LEU A 145 -13.07 -2.43 18.67
C LEU A 145 -14.15 -1.96 19.64
N VAL A 146 -14.73 -0.79 19.36
CA VAL A 146 -15.85 -0.22 20.10
C VAL A 146 -17.06 -0.13 19.15
N VAL A 147 -18.22 -0.64 19.60
CA VAL A 147 -19.47 -0.55 18.85
C VAL A 147 -20.55 0.02 19.80
N ARG A 148 -21.03 1.21 19.48
CA ARG A 148 -22.21 1.80 20.12
C ARG A 148 -23.42 1.44 19.28
N TYR A 149 -24.40 0.79 19.86
CA TYR A 149 -25.58 0.32 19.16
C TYR A 149 -26.86 0.75 19.88
N ARG A 150 -27.75 1.36 19.14
CA ARG A 150 -29.08 1.77 19.60
C ARG A 150 -30.11 1.33 18.59
N ASP A 151 -31.24 0.87 19.08
CA ASP A 151 -32.39 0.62 18.22
C ASP A 151 -33.71 0.89 18.94
N GLU A 152 -34.74 1.10 18.11
CA GLU A 152 -36.15 1.14 18.48
C GLU A 152 -36.90 0.17 17.57
N THR A 153 -37.85 -0.61 18.12
CA THR A 153 -38.67 -1.58 17.37
C THR A 153 -40.13 -1.39 17.70
N GLU A 154 -41.02 -1.67 16.71
CA GLU A 154 -42.45 -1.58 16.89
C GLU A 154 -42.95 -2.56 17.99
N GLU A 155 -42.49 -3.79 17.95
CA GLU A 155 -42.79 -4.84 18.92
C GLU A 155 -41.59 -5.17 19.80
N PRO A 156 -41.78 -5.63 21.05
CA PRO A 156 -40.69 -6.04 21.91
C PRO A 156 -39.94 -7.25 21.32
N VAL A 157 -38.62 -7.10 21.10
CA VAL A 157 -37.73 -8.14 20.59
C VAL A 157 -36.47 -8.25 21.44
N ALA A 158 -35.84 -9.42 21.44
CA ALA A 158 -34.54 -9.63 22.08
C ALA A 158 -33.41 -9.25 21.12
N ARG A 159 -32.38 -8.56 21.63
CA ARG A 159 -31.16 -8.25 20.87
C ARG A 159 -30.13 -9.30 21.15
N ARG A 160 -29.41 -9.68 20.09
CA ARG A 160 -28.38 -10.70 20.12
C ARG A 160 -27.08 -10.13 19.55
N PHE A 161 -26.02 -10.14 20.38
CA PHE A 161 -24.65 -9.81 19.97
C PHE A 161 -23.87 -11.13 20.01
N GLU A 162 -23.77 -11.79 18.86
CA GLU A 162 -23.15 -13.11 18.76
C GLU A 162 -21.69 -12.98 18.37
N LEU A 163 -20.82 -13.51 19.20
CA LEU A 163 -19.40 -13.68 18.96
C LEU A 163 -19.15 -15.12 18.52
N SER A 164 -18.56 -15.30 17.36
CA SER A 164 -18.30 -16.62 16.80
C SER A 164 -16.94 -16.76 16.14
N ARG A 165 -16.45 -17.99 16.08
CA ARG A 165 -15.24 -18.36 15.36
C ARG A 165 -15.62 -19.00 14.03
N TRP A 166 -14.88 -18.66 12.98
CA TRP A 166 -15.07 -19.27 11.67
C TRP A 166 -15.14 -20.78 11.74
N GLY A 167 -15.87 -21.36 10.82
CA GLY A 167 -15.99 -22.83 10.71
C GLY A 167 -14.66 -23.49 10.38
N THR A 168 -14.72 -24.75 10.07
CA THR A 168 -13.56 -25.64 9.97
C THR A 168 -12.72 -25.49 8.71
N ARG A 169 -13.12 -24.70 7.74
CA ARG A 169 -12.43 -24.61 6.46
C ARG A 169 -11.73 -23.26 6.30
N SER A 170 -10.44 -23.35 6.14
CA SER A 170 -9.63 -22.28 5.61
C SER A 170 -9.72 -22.33 4.09
N LEU A 171 -10.20 -21.27 3.48
CA LEU A 171 -10.03 -21.11 2.04
C LEU A 171 -8.61 -20.62 1.80
N VAL A 172 -7.68 -21.55 1.61
CA VAL A 172 -6.35 -21.24 1.09
C VAL A 172 -6.49 -20.87 -0.37
N HIS A 173 -5.56 -20.12 -0.89
CA HIS A 173 -5.50 -19.72 -2.28
C HIS A 173 -5.67 -20.94 -3.20
N TRP A 174 -6.65 -20.89 -4.11
CA TRP A 174 -7.02 -21.99 -5.00
C TRP A 174 -5.84 -22.56 -5.79
N TYR A 175 -4.90 -21.69 -6.15
CA TYR A 175 -3.76 -22.00 -6.98
C TYR A 175 -2.87 -23.08 -6.38
N SER A 176 -2.54 -23.00 -5.11
CA SER A 176 -1.68 -23.99 -4.46
C SER A 176 -2.35 -25.33 -4.23
N HIS A 177 -3.63 -25.31 -3.98
CA HIS A 177 -4.41 -26.50 -3.78
C HIS A 177 -4.58 -27.28 -5.07
N TYR A 178 -4.96 -26.56 -6.12
CA TYR A 178 -5.16 -27.14 -7.45
C TYR A 178 -3.87 -27.69 -8.02
N LEU A 179 -2.74 -27.02 -7.85
CA LEU A 179 -1.47 -27.43 -8.44
C LEU A 179 -0.69 -28.47 -7.64
N ARG A 180 -0.90 -28.57 -6.32
CA ARG A 180 -0.06 -29.43 -5.46
C ARG A 180 -0.78 -30.61 -4.82
N GLY A 181 -2.09 -30.70 -4.93
CA GLY A 181 -2.87 -31.77 -4.29
C GLY A 181 -2.71 -31.85 -2.77
N ILE A 182 -2.33 -30.73 -2.14
CA ILE A 182 -2.08 -30.65 -0.70
C ILE A 182 -3.43 -30.62 0.01
N PRO A 183 -3.71 -31.52 0.96
CA PRO A 183 -4.93 -31.48 1.74
C PRO A 183 -4.98 -30.20 2.58
N PHE A 184 -6.12 -29.55 2.61
CA PHE A 184 -6.36 -28.41 3.46
C PHE A 184 -6.22 -28.78 4.95
N PRO A 185 -5.62 -27.93 5.78
CA PRO A 185 -5.82 -28.03 7.22
C PRO A 185 -7.28 -27.72 7.50
N LEU A 186 -8.08 -28.77 7.63
CA LEU A 186 -9.53 -28.70 7.60
C LEU A 186 -10.17 -28.11 8.83
N SER A 187 -9.49 -28.04 9.96
CA SER A 187 -10.09 -27.48 11.18
C SER A 187 -9.09 -26.93 12.14
N LEU A 188 -9.35 -25.76 12.64
CA LEU A 188 -8.81 -25.33 13.92
C LEU A 188 -9.48 -26.16 15.02
N THR A 189 -8.69 -26.97 15.70
CA THR A 189 -9.12 -27.72 16.88
C THR A 189 -8.92 -26.87 18.15
N GLY A 190 -9.54 -27.26 19.24
CA GLY A 190 -9.31 -26.66 20.54
C GLY A 190 -9.95 -25.28 20.78
N THR A 191 -10.82 -24.80 19.87
CA THR A 191 -11.60 -23.59 20.16
C THR A 191 -12.49 -23.79 21.38
N GLU A 192 -12.41 -22.87 22.33
CA GLU A 192 -13.26 -22.83 23.52
C GLU A 192 -13.94 -21.47 23.63
N THR A 193 -15.22 -21.49 23.99
CA THR A 193 -16.01 -20.27 24.25
C THR A 193 -16.59 -20.38 25.64
N GLY A 194 -16.58 -19.29 26.38
CA GLY A 194 -17.14 -19.23 27.70
C GLY A 194 -17.59 -17.84 28.10
N THR A 195 -18.10 -17.74 29.31
CA THR A 195 -18.50 -16.48 29.95
C THR A 195 -18.29 -16.60 31.48
N ASP A 196 -17.99 -15.47 32.10
CA ASP A 196 -17.93 -15.30 33.57
C ASP A 196 -19.11 -14.49 34.12
N GLY A 197 -20.15 -14.26 33.30
CA GLY A 197 -21.31 -13.46 33.62
C GLY A 197 -21.22 -11.98 33.22
N GLN A 198 -20.03 -11.50 32.88
CA GLN A 198 -19.79 -10.13 32.41
C GLN A 198 -19.15 -10.14 31.02
N HIS A 199 -18.18 -11.00 30.78
CA HIS A 199 -17.48 -11.15 29.56
C HIS A 199 -17.94 -12.35 28.75
N LEU A 200 -17.84 -12.25 27.44
CA LEU A 200 -17.95 -13.36 26.51
C LEU A 200 -16.59 -13.51 25.80
N TRP A 201 -16.06 -14.73 25.80
CA TRP A 201 -14.74 -14.94 25.26
C TRP A 201 -14.64 -16.17 24.37
N ILE A 202 -13.63 -16.14 23.47
CA ILE A 202 -13.18 -17.26 22.65
C ILE A 202 -11.68 -17.41 22.85
N ASN A 203 -11.23 -18.59 23.26
CA ASN A 203 -9.82 -18.97 23.27
C ASN A 203 -9.53 -19.92 22.10
N GLN A 204 -8.47 -19.63 21.37
CA GLN A 204 -8.08 -20.39 20.20
C GLN A 204 -6.61 -20.74 20.27
N PRO A 205 -6.25 -22.02 20.44
CA PRO A 205 -4.89 -22.48 20.22
C PRO A 205 -4.60 -22.56 18.73
N LEU A 206 -3.44 -22.09 18.32
CA LEU A 206 -2.81 -22.34 17.04
C LEU A 206 -1.61 -23.27 17.28
N ARG A 207 -0.86 -23.62 16.25
CA ARG A 207 0.25 -24.59 16.37
C ARG A 207 1.36 -24.12 17.32
N LYS A 208 1.76 -22.84 17.22
CA LYS A 208 2.86 -22.28 18.04
C LYS A 208 2.45 -21.09 18.91
N LEU A 209 1.28 -20.55 18.71
CA LEU A 209 0.73 -19.49 19.53
C LEU A 209 -0.73 -19.79 19.89
N HIS A 210 -1.26 -19.08 20.84
CA HIS A 210 -2.69 -19.07 21.14
C HIS A 210 -3.15 -17.62 21.30
N PHE A 211 -4.44 -17.40 21.10
CA PHE A 211 -5.02 -16.08 21.28
C PHE A 211 -6.37 -16.14 21.97
N SER A 212 -6.74 -15.03 22.56
CA SER A 212 -8.03 -14.81 23.19
C SER A 212 -8.73 -13.63 22.56
N VAL A 213 -9.99 -13.82 22.25
CA VAL A 213 -10.94 -12.75 21.92
C VAL A 213 -11.82 -12.56 23.14
N VAL A 214 -11.90 -11.36 23.67
CA VAL A 214 -12.79 -11.01 24.78
C VAL A 214 -13.69 -9.87 24.38
N ALA A 215 -14.98 -10.03 24.61
CA ALA A 215 -15.98 -8.98 24.45
C ALA A 215 -16.66 -8.69 25.79
N ARG A 216 -16.92 -7.40 26.03
CA ARG A 216 -17.77 -6.89 27.11
C ARG A 216 -18.84 -6.00 26.50
N LEU A 217 -20.08 -6.16 26.92
CA LEU A 217 -21.20 -5.32 26.49
C LEU A 217 -21.83 -4.64 27.70
N ASP A 218 -21.67 -3.34 27.79
CA ASP A 218 -22.35 -2.50 28.77
C ASP A 218 -23.75 -2.19 28.23
N GLY A 219 -24.75 -2.86 28.80
CA GLY A 219 -26.16 -2.80 28.42
C GLY A 219 -27.01 -3.85 29.14
N PRO A 220 -28.34 -3.87 28.92
CA PRO A 220 -29.25 -4.79 29.62
C PRO A 220 -29.23 -6.21 29.01
N VAL A 221 -28.09 -6.88 29.06
CA VAL A 221 -27.84 -8.18 28.42
C VAL A 221 -27.30 -9.21 29.41
N VAL A 222 -27.42 -10.49 29.01
CA VAL A 222 -26.80 -11.61 29.72
C VAL A 222 -25.91 -12.39 28.73
N PRO A 223 -24.63 -12.60 29.03
CA PRO A 223 -23.76 -13.41 28.19
C PRO A 223 -24.08 -14.90 28.38
N ARG A 224 -24.10 -15.65 27.30
CA ARG A 224 -24.40 -17.07 27.26
C ARG A 224 -23.56 -17.79 26.20
N ARG A 225 -22.96 -18.93 26.62
CA ARG A 225 -22.32 -19.83 25.64
C ARG A 225 -23.38 -20.53 24.81
N LEU A 226 -23.24 -20.54 23.50
CA LEU A 226 -24.06 -21.30 22.57
C LEU A 226 -23.46 -22.70 22.32
N HIS A 227 -22.23 -22.71 21.85
CA HIS A 227 -21.45 -23.93 21.65
C HIS A 227 -19.95 -23.62 21.72
N ARG A 228 -19.07 -24.61 21.45
CA ARG A 228 -17.62 -24.45 21.61
C ARG A 228 -16.99 -23.32 20.76
N ARG A 229 -17.67 -22.78 19.74
CA ARG A 229 -17.18 -21.75 18.83
C ARG A 229 -18.03 -20.48 18.80
N ALA A 230 -19.06 -20.41 19.62
CA ALA A 230 -19.93 -19.24 19.66
C ALA A 230 -20.54 -19.01 21.02
N GLY A 231 -20.74 -17.76 21.33
CA GLY A 231 -21.49 -17.26 22.45
C GLY A 231 -22.26 -15.99 22.10
N VAL A 232 -23.16 -15.56 22.93
CA VAL A 232 -24.05 -14.44 22.69
C VAL A 232 -24.30 -13.63 23.95
N PHE A 233 -24.32 -12.31 23.83
CA PHE A 233 -25.03 -11.44 24.76
C PHE A 233 -26.47 -11.31 24.28
N GLU A 234 -27.43 -11.63 25.12
CA GLU A 234 -28.84 -11.62 24.76
C GLU A 234 -29.61 -10.73 25.73
N SER A 235 -30.42 -9.79 25.21
CA SER A 235 -31.31 -8.96 26.03
C SER A 235 -32.61 -9.67 26.27
N LYS A 236 -33.38 -9.21 27.28
CA LYS A 236 -34.82 -9.47 27.33
C LYS A 236 -35.50 -8.75 26.17
N PRO A 237 -36.68 -9.23 25.71
CA PRO A 237 -37.47 -8.50 24.73
C PRO A 237 -37.88 -7.11 25.27
N THR A 238 -37.53 -6.08 24.53
CA THR A 238 -37.89 -4.65 24.77
C THR A 238 -38.19 -3.97 23.44
N THR A 239 -38.77 -2.79 23.45
CA THR A 239 -38.99 -1.96 22.25
C THR A 239 -37.81 -1.06 21.95
N ASP A 240 -36.90 -0.87 22.89
CA ASP A 240 -35.71 -0.04 22.76
C ASP A 240 -34.47 -0.74 23.34
N PHE A 241 -33.32 -0.40 22.81
CA PHE A 241 -32.02 -0.85 23.30
C PHE A 241 -30.97 0.23 23.12
N ASP A 242 -30.09 0.36 24.12
CA ASP A 242 -28.87 1.15 24.07
C ASP A 242 -27.75 0.35 24.75
N GLY A 243 -26.63 0.17 24.06
CA GLY A 243 -25.47 -0.55 24.62
C GLY A 243 -24.18 -0.26 23.88
N THR A 244 -23.05 -0.44 24.59
CA THR A 244 -21.71 -0.28 24.04
C THR A 244 -20.93 -1.56 24.21
N LEU A 245 -20.48 -2.13 23.09
CA LEU A 245 -19.63 -3.32 23.06
C LEU A 245 -18.17 -2.90 22.90
N TYR A 246 -17.31 -3.51 23.72
CA TYR A 246 -15.85 -3.44 23.62
C TYR A 246 -15.32 -4.84 23.30
N LEU A 247 -14.44 -4.96 22.30
CA LEU A 247 -13.85 -6.22 21.90
C LEU A 247 -12.34 -6.07 21.72
N ALA A 248 -11.57 -6.91 22.41
CA ALA A 248 -10.12 -7.00 22.30
C ALA A 248 -9.67 -8.38 21.84
N VAL A 249 -8.55 -8.42 21.13
CA VAL A 249 -7.86 -9.63 20.72
C VAL A 249 -6.40 -9.53 21.16
N VAL A 250 -5.93 -10.52 21.89
CA VAL A 250 -4.55 -10.59 22.38
C VAL A 250 -4.01 -11.99 22.13
N ASN A 251 -2.73 -12.10 21.76
CA ASN A 251 -2.06 -13.39 21.53
C ASN A 251 -0.89 -13.62 22.50
N SER A 252 -0.37 -14.85 22.52
CA SER A 252 0.69 -15.30 23.44
C SER A 252 2.09 -14.72 23.13
N GLU A 253 2.31 -14.08 21.98
CA GLU A 253 3.52 -13.31 21.71
C GLU A 253 3.44 -11.88 22.30
N GLU A 254 2.21 -11.40 22.54
CA GLU A 254 1.93 -10.08 23.09
C GLU A 254 1.88 -10.09 24.63
N ALA A 255 1.26 -11.13 25.19
CA ALA A 255 1.15 -11.30 26.65
C ALA A 255 1.25 -12.78 27.04
N ALA A 256 1.90 -13.06 28.17
CA ALA A 256 2.02 -14.43 28.70
C ALA A 256 0.66 -15.07 29.03
N ASP A 257 -0.33 -14.27 29.41
CA ASP A 257 -1.73 -14.66 29.57
C ASP A 257 -2.61 -13.77 28.69
N PRO A 258 -2.86 -14.17 27.42
CA PRO A 258 -3.67 -13.39 26.51
C PRO A 258 -5.10 -13.17 26.96
N PHE A 259 -5.67 -14.14 27.66
CA PHE A 259 -7.03 -14.05 28.16
C PHE A 259 -7.17 -12.94 29.22
N LYS A 260 -6.31 -12.96 30.23
CA LYS A 260 -6.27 -11.91 31.24
C LYS A 260 -6.00 -10.53 30.64
N ALA A 261 -5.02 -10.43 29.75
CA ALA A 261 -4.69 -9.16 29.10
C ALA A 261 -5.83 -8.61 28.24
N ALA A 262 -6.61 -9.47 27.58
CA ALA A 262 -7.77 -9.06 26.80
C ALA A 262 -8.92 -8.57 27.71
N ILE A 263 -9.17 -9.23 28.85
CA ILE A 263 -10.13 -8.76 29.87
C ILE A 263 -9.71 -7.38 30.39
N GLU A 264 -8.47 -7.22 30.84
CA GLU A 264 -7.96 -5.95 31.37
C GLU A 264 -8.14 -4.81 30.36
N ARG A 265 -7.95 -5.08 29.05
CA ARG A 265 -8.10 -4.12 27.95
C ARG A 265 -9.56 -3.66 27.77
N VAL A 266 -10.51 -4.59 27.71
CA VAL A 266 -11.93 -4.23 27.54
C VAL A 266 -12.50 -3.57 28.81
N ASP A 267 -12.06 -4.00 29.99
CA ASP A 267 -12.50 -3.41 31.27
C ASP A 267 -11.96 -1.98 31.45
N ALA A 268 -10.71 -1.74 31.07
CA ALA A 268 -10.13 -0.39 31.10
C ALA A 268 -10.89 0.56 30.15
N ALA A 269 -11.21 0.10 28.93
CA ALA A 269 -11.99 0.90 27.99
C ALA A 269 -13.42 1.18 28.49
N ALA A 270 -14.09 0.17 29.06
CA ALA A 270 -15.43 0.33 29.62
C ALA A 270 -15.42 1.24 30.87
N ALA A 271 -14.42 1.12 31.74
CA ALA A 271 -14.28 1.99 32.93
C ALA A 271 -14.02 3.45 32.56
N GLN A 272 -13.31 3.71 31.44
CA GLN A 272 -13.11 5.06 30.89
C GLN A 272 -14.44 5.65 30.39
N GLY A 273 -15.35 4.81 29.94
CA GLY A 273 -16.65 5.17 29.36
C GLY A 273 -16.61 5.48 27.87
N PRO A 274 -17.73 5.28 27.15
CA PRO A 274 -17.79 5.33 25.71
C PRO A 274 -17.45 6.71 25.12
N ASP A 275 -17.86 7.80 25.77
CA ASP A 275 -17.62 9.15 25.28
C ASP A 275 -16.14 9.56 25.42
N ALA A 276 -15.48 9.17 26.50
CA ALA A 276 -14.06 9.45 26.70
C ALA A 276 -13.19 8.66 25.71
N VAL A 277 -13.48 7.38 25.51
CA VAL A 277 -12.80 6.54 24.51
C VAL A 277 -13.00 7.10 23.11
N THR A 278 -14.22 7.50 22.75
CA THR A 278 -14.52 8.14 21.45
C THR A 278 -13.74 9.43 21.26
N GLN A 279 -13.68 10.28 22.30
CA GLN A 279 -12.97 11.57 22.23
C GLN A 279 -11.46 11.37 22.05
N GLU A 280 -10.87 10.42 22.77
CA GLU A 280 -9.45 10.10 22.65
C GLU A 280 -9.10 9.52 21.28
N HIS A 281 -9.94 8.63 20.73
CA HIS A 281 -9.85 8.11 19.39
C HIS A 281 -9.87 9.24 18.35
N ARG A 282 -10.85 10.13 18.41
CA ARG A 282 -10.97 11.30 17.50
C ARG A 282 -9.76 12.22 17.57
N ARG A 283 -9.23 12.51 18.77
CA ARG A 283 -8.00 13.31 18.93
C ARG A 283 -6.78 12.64 18.30
N SER A 284 -6.70 11.31 18.35
CA SER A 284 -5.64 10.54 17.72
C SER A 284 -5.67 10.72 16.19
N TRP A 285 -6.84 10.64 15.57
CA TRP A 285 -7.00 10.85 14.14
C TRP A 285 -6.90 12.32 13.71
N GLN A 286 -7.33 13.25 14.54
CA GLN A 286 -7.11 14.67 14.29
C GLN A 286 -5.62 14.96 14.12
N ARG A 287 -4.76 14.48 15.04
CA ARG A 287 -3.29 14.64 14.92
C ARG A 287 -2.72 13.95 13.67
N PHE A 288 -3.33 12.85 13.23
CA PHE A 288 -2.95 12.19 12.00
C PHE A 288 -3.20 13.08 10.77
N TRP A 289 -4.35 13.72 10.69
CA TRP A 289 -4.71 14.54 9.54
C TRP A 289 -3.98 15.89 9.46
N GLU A 290 -3.56 16.46 10.57
CA GLU A 290 -2.98 17.82 10.64
C GLU A 290 -1.54 17.92 10.09
N VAL A 291 -0.91 16.81 9.64
CA VAL A 291 0.50 16.81 9.20
C VAL A 291 0.68 17.01 7.69
N SER A 292 -0.31 16.64 6.88
CA SER A 292 -0.28 16.82 5.43
C SER A 292 -1.62 17.27 4.88
N PHE A 293 -1.59 17.83 3.67
CA PHE A 293 -2.77 18.39 3.02
C PHE A 293 -2.58 18.42 1.51
N VAL A 294 -3.63 18.06 0.77
CA VAL A 294 -3.72 18.16 -0.68
C VAL A 294 -5.09 18.72 -1.04
N ASP A 295 -5.12 19.71 -1.91
CA ASP A 295 -6.34 20.35 -2.44
C ASP A 295 -6.15 20.45 -3.96
N LEU A 296 -6.79 19.57 -4.70
CA LEU A 296 -6.74 19.46 -6.15
C LEU A 296 -7.88 20.28 -6.79
N PRO A 297 -7.82 20.55 -8.10
CA PRO A 297 -8.93 21.25 -8.74
C PRO A 297 -10.21 20.42 -8.71
N PRO A 298 -11.40 21.05 -8.72
CA PRO A 298 -12.69 20.35 -8.58
C PRO A 298 -12.91 19.21 -9.59
N GLN A 299 -12.29 19.26 -10.76
CA GLN A 299 -12.35 18.22 -11.77
C GLN A 299 -11.64 16.92 -11.31
N GLN A 300 -10.76 17.02 -10.32
CA GLN A 300 -10.01 15.92 -9.73
C GLN A 300 -10.53 15.49 -8.35
N ASP A 301 -11.73 15.92 -7.97
CA ASP A 301 -12.36 15.57 -6.67
C ASP A 301 -12.35 14.08 -6.38
N TYR A 302 -12.52 13.23 -7.39
CA TYR A 302 -12.49 11.78 -7.20
C TYR A 302 -11.07 11.28 -6.86
N VAL A 303 -10.05 11.80 -7.52
CA VAL A 303 -8.63 11.46 -7.29
C VAL A 303 -8.20 11.97 -5.91
N GLU A 304 -8.61 13.18 -5.54
CA GLU A 304 -8.38 13.74 -4.21
C GLU A 304 -9.05 12.88 -3.13
N ASN A 305 -10.28 12.45 -3.35
CA ASN A 305 -10.97 11.53 -2.44
C ASN A 305 -10.19 10.23 -2.24
N LEU A 306 -9.65 9.63 -3.31
CA LEU A 306 -8.83 8.42 -3.21
C LEU A 306 -7.52 8.68 -2.46
N TRP A 307 -6.92 9.86 -2.58
CA TRP A 307 -5.73 10.22 -1.83
C TRP A 307 -5.99 10.25 -0.31
N TYR A 308 -7.10 10.88 0.14
CA TYR A 308 -7.50 10.89 1.56
C TYR A 308 -7.95 9.53 2.05
N LEU A 309 -8.69 8.81 1.24
CA LEU A 309 -9.15 7.46 1.58
C LEU A 309 -7.97 6.48 1.71
N ASN A 310 -6.97 6.60 0.84
CA ASN A 310 -5.75 5.82 0.98
C ASN A 310 -4.96 6.19 2.24
N SER A 311 -4.86 7.48 2.58
CA SER A 311 -4.25 7.92 3.85
C SER A 311 -4.94 7.28 5.05
N TYR A 312 -6.28 7.19 5.02
CA TYR A 312 -7.06 6.45 6.02
C TYR A 312 -6.71 4.95 6.05
N HIS A 313 -6.64 4.30 4.88
CA HIS A 313 -6.34 2.86 4.78
C HIS A 313 -4.96 2.53 5.35
N VAL A 314 -3.91 3.27 4.96
CA VAL A 314 -2.56 3.03 5.49
C VAL A 314 -2.45 3.39 6.96
N GLY A 315 -3.09 4.47 7.42
CA GLY A 315 -3.17 4.85 8.83
C GLY A 315 -3.87 3.82 9.70
N SER A 316 -4.84 3.09 9.12
CA SER A 316 -5.59 2.01 9.77
C SER A 316 -4.87 0.65 9.72
N ALA A 317 -3.89 0.45 8.81
CA ALA A 317 -3.28 -0.86 8.58
C ALA A 317 -1.79 -0.92 8.94
N CYS A 318 -1.02 0.18 8.84
CA CYS A 318 0.44 0.17 8.86
C CYS A 318 1.07 0.57 10.21
N THR A 319 0.40 0.38 11.35
CA THR A 319 0.95 0.73 12.68
C THR A 319 1.22 -0.46 13.59
N GLY A 320 0.95 -1.66 13.12
CA GLY A 320 1.10 -2.89 13.89
C GLY A 320 2.54 -3.37 14.05
N ARG A 321 2.69 -4.56 14.62
CA ARG A 321 4.00 -5.21 14.80
C ARG A 321 4.63 -5.69 13.49
N TYR A 322 3.79 -6.08 12.53
CA TYR A 322 4.16 -6.54 11.19
C TYR A 322 3.58 -5.60 10.13
N PRO A 323 4.14 -5.55 8.92
CA PRO A 323 3.49 -4.89 7.81
C PRO A 323 2.14 -5.57 7.50
N PRO A 324 1.13 -4.83 7.02
CA PRO A 324 -0.12 -5.45 6.57
C PRO A 324 0.13 -6.35 5.36
N ASN A 325 -0.61 -7.45 5.23
CA ASN A 325 -0.58 -8.25 4.02
C ASN A 325 -1.15 -7.41 2.84
N HIS A 326 -0.55 -7.48 1.67
CA HIS A 326 -0.95 -6.70 0.51
C HIS A 326 -2.37 -7.01 0.01
N ILE A 327 -2.84 -8.25 0.22
CA ILE A 327 -4.21 -8.67 -0.10
C ILE A 327 -5.01 -8.77 1.18
N HIS A 328 -6.15 -8.10 1.20
CA HIS A 328 -7.07 -7.94 2.31
C HIS A 328 -6.53 -7.20 3.54
N ALA A 329 -5.25 -6.95 3.68
CA ALA A 329 -4.65 -6.28 4.84
C ALA A 329 -5.20 -6.82 6.17
N LEU A 330 -5.95 -5.99 6.92
CA LEU A 330 -6.66 -6.37 8.15
C LEU A 330 -8.14 -6.71 7.93
N TRP A 331 -8.61 -6.84 6.67
CA TRP A 331 -10.03 -6.83 6.32
C TRP A 331 -10.51 -8.07 5.56
N ALA A 332 -9.99 -9.24 5.89
CA ALA A 332 -10.58 -10.49 5.42
C ALA A 332 -11.96 -10.71 6.04
N TRP A 333 -12.97 -11.08 5.24
CA TRP A 333 -14.36 -11.14 5.70
C TRP A 333 -14.99 -12.55 5.67
N ASN A 334 -14.47 -13.47 4.87
CA ASN A 334 -15.08 -14.77 4.63
C ASN A 334 -14.13 -15.94 4.85
N ARG A 335 -12.97 -15.71 5.49
CA ARG A 335 -11.89 -16.70 5.59
C ARG A 335 -11.28 -16.71 6.97
N ASP A 336 -10.88 -17.89 7.36
CA ASP A 336 -10.04 -18.09 8.52
C ASP A 336 -8.54 -17.99 8.19
N VAL A 337 -8.20 -17.94 6.91
CA VAL A 337 -6.83 -17.79 6.42
C VAL A 337 -6.80 -16.72 5.35
N PHE A 338 -5.83 -15.83 5.41
CA PHE A 338 -5.57 -14.88 4.35
C PHE A 338 -5.06 -15.60 3.09
N PRO A 339 -5.41 -15.15 1.88
CA PRO A 339 -5.09 -15.86 0.64
C PRO A 339 -3.60 -16.10 0.42
N TRP A 340 -2.79 -15.14 0.80
CA TRP A 340 -1.34 -15.17 0.69
C TRP A 340 -0.74 -15.13 2.09
N GLY A 341 -0.19 -16.27 2.55
CA GLY A 341 0.38 -16.38 3.88
C GLY A 341 1.80 -15.86 4.01
N HIS A 342 2.44 -15.48 2.89
CA HIS A 342 3.79 -14.97 2.83
C HIS A 342 3.81 -13.50 2.43
N TYR A 343 4.94 -12.87 2.67
CA TYR A 343 5.22 -11.51 2.24
C TYR A 343 6.00 -11.52 0.93
N TYR A 344 5.53 -10.71 -0.02
CA TYR A 344 6.18 -10.48 -1.31
C TYR A 344 6.91 -9.15 -1.27
N HIS A 345 8.17 -9.11 -1.71
CA HIS A 345 8.98 -7.90 -1.54
C HIS A 345 8.35 -6.70 -2.26
N TRP A 346 7.92 -6.89 -3.50
CA TRP A 346 7.38 -5.82 -4.32
C TRP A 346 6.07 -5.26 -3.75
N ASN A 347 5.16 -6.15 -3.44
CA ASN A 347 3.83 -5.80 -2.98
C ASN A 347 3.84 -5.11 -1.61
N GLU A 348 4.65 -5.62 -0.68
CA GLU A 348 4.75 -5.05 0.67
C GLU A 348 5.46 -3.70 0.70
N GLN A 349 6.43 -3.47 -0.19
CA GLN A 349 7.15 -2.19 -0.22
C GLN A 349 6.33 -1.05 -0.83
N LEU A 350 5.31 -1.35 -1.65
CA LEU A 350 4.43 -0.33 -2.21
C LEU A 350 3.70 0.48 -1.15
N HIS A 351 3.38 -0.15 -0.01
CA HIS A 351 2.76 0.54 1.12
C HIS A 351 3.68 1.61 1.73
N VAL A 352 4.99 1.48 1.58
CA VAL A 352 5.98 2.33 2.25
C VAL A 352 6.32 3.59 1.47
N TYR A 353 6.32 3.54 0.14
CA TYR A 353 6.85 4.61 -0.70
C TYR A 353 6.15 5.96 -0.51
N SER A 354 4.83 5.99 -0.28
CA SER A 354 4.07 7.24 -0.12
C SER A 354 4.12 7.83 1.29
N LEU A 355 4.42 7.01 2.33
CA LEU A 355 4.21 7.35 3.73
C LEU A 355 5.04 8.53 4.22
N HIS A 356 6.26 8.67 3.74
CA HIS A 356 7.16 9.73 4.14
C HIS A 356 6.69 11.10 3.64
N ALA A 357 6.26 11.17 2.38
CA ALA A 357 5.78 12.41 1.78
C ALA A 357 4.47 12.90 2.41
N ILE A 358 3.60 11.99 2.88
CA ILE A 358 2.39 12.37 3.63
C ILE A 358 2.66 12.65 5.12
N GLY A 359 3.93 12.66 5.56
CA GLY A 359 4.32 13.04 6.91
C GLY A 359 4.17 11.96 7.98
N HIS A 360 4.06 10.69 7.60
CA HIS A 360 3.89 9.55 8.50
C HIS A 360 5.02 8.51 8.40
N PRO A 361 6.28 8.90 8.61
CA PRO A 361 7.41 7.95 8.54
C PRO A 361 7.29 6.80 9.54
N GLU A 362 6.58 6.99 10.66
CA GLU A 362 6.34 5.95 11.67
C GLU A 362 5.55 4.75 11.11
N LEU A 363 4.74 4.95 10.08
CA LEU A 363 3.98 3.87 9.43
C LEU A 363 4.87 2.93 8.60
N ALA A 364 6.07 3.38 8.21
CA ALA A 364 7.06 2.54 7.54
C ALA A 364 7.81 1.60 8.50
N LEU A 365 7.86 1.92 9.79
CA LEU A 365 8.66 1.19 10.77
C LEU A 365 8.30 -0.29 10.92
N PRO A 366 7.02 -0.73 10.87
CA PRO A 366 6.71 -2.16 10.92
C PRO A 366 7.40 -2.95 9.79
N HIS A 367 7.39 -2.43 8.58
CA HIS A 367 8.07 -3.03 7.43
C HIS A 367 9.60 -3.01 7.59
N LEU A 368 10.18 -1.88 7.94
CA LEU A 368 11.62 -1.74 8.07
C LEU A 368 12.18 -2.61 9.21
N ARG A 369 11.53 -2.63 10.38
CA ARG A 369 11.93 -3.48 11.51
C ARG A 369 11.84 -4.97 11.17
N TRP A 370 10.78 -5.38 10.48
CA TRP A 370 10.65 -6.75 10.02
C TRP A 370 11.77 -7.12 9.04
N ARG A 371 12.08 -6.26 8.04
CA ARG A 371 13.20 -6.48 7.11
C ARG A 371 14.56 -6.48 7.83
N ARG A 372 14.76 -5.60 8.83
CA ARG A 372 15.96 -5.58 9.64
C ARG A 372 16.16 -6.87 10.44
N ALA A 373 15.08 -7.41 11.00
CA ALA A 373 15.11 -8.67 11.75
C ALA A 373 15.47 -9.89 10.89
N MET A 374 15.29 -9.83 9.57
CA MET A 374 15.67 -10.89 8.64
C MET A 374 17.16 -10.92 8.31
N LEU A 375 17.94 -9.89 8.62
CA LEU A 375 19.30 -9.69 8.09
C LEU A 375 20.22 -10.89 8.30
N ASP A 376 20.24 -11.49 9.49
CA ASP A 376 21.11 -12.64 9.79
C ASP A 376 20.73 -13.88 8.95
N GLN A 377 19.45 -14.07 8.68
CA GLN A 377 18.96 -15.15 7.82
C GLN A 377 19.31 -14.88 6.36
N THR A 378 19.17 -13.66 5.87
CA THR A 378 19.52 -13.28 4.49
C THR A 378 21.03 -13.42 4.20
N ILE A 379 21.88 -13.22 5.21
CA ILE A 379 23.33 -13.48 5.09
C ILE A 379 23.62 -15.00 4.98
N LYS A 380 22.91 -15.83 5.72
CA LYS A 380 23.01 -17.30 5.59
C LYS A 380 22.54 -17.75 4.23
N ASP A 381 21.42 -17.22 3.74
CA ASP A 381 20.86 -17.58 2.43
C ASP A 381 21.78 -17.17 1.28
N ALA A 382 22.45 -16.00 1.37
CA ALA A 382 23.45 -15.58 0.38
C ALA A 382 24.58 -16.63 0.26
N ARG A 383 25.07 -17.14 1.39
CA ARG A 383 26.12 -18.17 1.40
C ARG A 383 25.63 -19.54 0.93
N GLN A 384 24.49 -19.98 1.43
CA GLN A 384 24.00 -21.34 1.19
C GLN A 384 23.37 -21.52 -0.21
N VAL A 385 22.67 -20.50 -0.72
CA VAL A 385 21.95 -20.58 -2.00
C VAL A 385 22.78 -20.08 -3.17
N HIS A 386 23.52 -18.97 -2.96
CA HIS A 386 24.24 -18.29 -4.02
C HIS A 386 25.77 -18.47 -3.92
N ASN A 387 26.27 -19.04 -2.81
CA ASN A 387 27.72 -19.10 -2.50
C ASN A 387 28.37 -17.71 -2.60
N ARG A 388 27.73 -16.69 -2.00
CA ARG A 388 28.13 -15.28 -2.02
C ARG A 388 28.24 -14.70 -0.62
N GLU A 389 29.07 -13.66 -0.47
CA GLU A 389 29.15 -12.84 0.73
C GLU A 389 28.01 -11.80 0.76
N GLY A 390 27.73 -11.25 1.95
CA GLY A 390 26.69 -10.23 2.14
C GLY A 390 25.31 -10.81 2.35
N ALA A 391 24.25 -10.04 2.04
CA ALA A 391 22.85 -10.42 2.30
C ALA A 391 22.04 -10.53 1.00
N TYR A 392 21.40 -11.67 0.80
CA TYR A 392 20.44 -11.90 -0.27
C TYR A 392 19.01 -11.84 0.27
N PHE A 393 18.23 -10.88 -0.20
CA PHE A 393 16.79 -10.81 0.06
C PHE A 393 16.03 -11.44 -1.10
N ALA A 394 15.29 -12.51 -0.83
CA ALA A 394 14.45 -13.15 -1.83
C ALA A 394 13.15 -12.38 -2.05
N ASP A 395 12.49 -12.67 -3.15
CA ASP A 395 11.21 -12.07 -3.52
C ASP A 395 10.09 -12.42 -2.53
N VAL A 396 10.07 -13.65 -2.04
CA VAL A 396 9.07 -14.17 -1.13
C VAL A 396 9.71 -14.63 0.18
N SER A 397 9.12 -14.27 1.29
CA SER A 397 9.60 -14.68 2.62
C SER A 397 8.45 -14.87 3.60
N ASN A 398 8.70 -15.65 4.64
CA ASN A 398 7.78 -15.77 5.75
C ASN A 398 8.04 -14.70 6.83
N ARG A 399 7.18 -14.62 7.83
CA ARG A 399 7.29 -13.62 8.91
C ARG A 399 8.58 -13.68 9.73
N LYS A 400 9.28 -14.81 9.72
CA LYS A 400 10.52 -15.02 10.49
C LYS A 400 11.80 -14.81 9.67
N GLY A 401 11.65 -14.45 8.40
CA GLY A 401 12.79 -14.17 7.52
C GLY A 401 13.30 -15.37 6.74
N TYR A 402 12.68 -16.53 6.88
CA TYR A 402 12.96 -17.63 5.97
C TYR A 402 12.40 -17.31 4.61
N GLN A 403 13.21 -17.48 3.59
CA GLN A 403 12.93 -17.02 2.23
C GLN A 403 12.66 -18.20 1.31
N GLU A 404 11.78 -17.99 0.35
CA GLU A 404 11.68 -18.90 -0.79
C GLU A 404 12.89 -18.66 -1.70
N THR A 405 13.83 -19.59 -1.67
CA THR A 405 15.06 -19.51 -2.44
C THR A 405 15.08 -20.49 -3.62
N GLY A 406 13.93 -21.05 -3.95
CA GLY A 406 13.72 -21.97 -5.07
C GLY A 406 12.71 -21.44 -6.08
N GLY A 407 12.42 -22.23 -7.10
CA GLY A 407 11.40 -21.90 -8.08
C GLY A 407 11.74 -20.74 -9.01
N ILE A 408 10.73 -19.97 -9.37
CA ILE A 408 10.80 -18.94 -10.41
C ILE A 408 11.40 -17.60 -9.93
N THR A 409 11.72 -17.46 -8.66
CA THR A 409 12.19 -16.18 -8.07
C THR A 409 13.64 -16.22 -7.59
N LYS A 410 14.30 -17.37 -7.62
CA LYS A 410 15.65 -17.59 -7.06
C LYS A 410 16.74 -16.61 -7.58
N HIS A 411 16.63 -16.18 -8.82
CA HIS A 411 17.61 -15.33 -9.48
C HIS A 411 17.22 -13.84 -9.52
N ASN A 412 16.15 -13.48 -8.81
CA ASN A 412 15.75 -12.08 -8.65
C ASN A 412 16.63 -11.43 -7.58
N LEU A 413 17.51 -10.52 -8.00
CA LEU A 413 18.44 -9.82 -7.12
C LEU A 413 17.87 -8.47 -6.62
N THR A 414 16.83 -7.96 -7.28
CA THR A 414 16.32 -6.60 -7.06
C THR A 414 15.70 -6.33 -5.68
N PRO A 415 15.20 -7.33 -4.91
CA PRO A 415 14.65 -7.08 -3.59
C PRO A 415 15.64 -6.40 -2.62
N GLY A 416 16.88 -6.85 -2.61
CA GLY A 416 17.91 -6.32 -1.71
C GLY A 416 18.11 -4.81 -1.85
N PRO A 417 18.50 -4.28 -3.03
CA PRO A 417 18.68 -2.85 -3.25
C PRO A 417 17.43 -2.02 -3.00
N GLN A 418 16.26 -2.53 -3.37
CA GLN A 418 15.00 -1.82 -3.14
C GLN A 418 14.71 -1.69 -1.64
N ILE A 419 14.93 -2.75 -0.86
CA ILE A 419 14.83 -2.72 0.60
C ILE A 419 15.85 -1.73 1.18
N ALA A 420 17.12 -1.79 0.75
CA ALA A 420 18.15 -0.85 1.19
C ALA A 420 17.76 0.61 0.88
N ALA A 421 17.16 0.87 -0.29
CA ALA A 421 16.66 2.17 -0.66
C ALA A 421 15.51 2.67 0.24
N GLN A 422 14.65 1.78 0.74
CA GLN A 422 13.59 2.16 1.68
C GLN A 422 14.14 2.53 3.06
N PHE A 423 15.18 1.84 3.54
CA PHE A 423 15.90 2.24 4.75
C PHE A 423 16.57 3.61 4.57
N TRP A 424 17.20 3.85 3.43
CA TRP A 424 17.79 5.13 3.10
C TRP A 424 16.73 6.25 2.98
N GLN A 425 15.62 6.00 2.31
CA GLN A 425 14.48 6.93 2.23
C GLN A 425 14.00 7.34 3.63
N HIS A 426 13.84 6.38 4.54
CA HIS A 426 13.43 6.69 5.91
C HIS A 426 14.42 7.62 6.60
N TYR A 427 15.73 7.35 6.47
CA TYR A 427 16.76 8.25 6.99
C TYR A 427 16.70 9.64 6.33
N GLN A 428 16.58 9.69 5.02
CA GLN A 428 16.52 10.97 4.29
C GLN A 428 15.39 11.88 4.78
N TYR A 429 14.23 11.33 5.07
CA TYR A 429 13.07 12.09 5.55
C TYR A 429 13.12 12.39 7.06
N THR A 430 13.65 11.49 7.88
CA THR A 430 13.66 11.65 9.34
C THR A 430 14.92 12.30 9.87
N GLN A 431 16.05 12.16 9.18
CA GLN A 431 17.38 12.59 9.62
C GLN A 431 17.76 12.01 11.00
N ASP A 432 17.31 10.77 11.28
CA ASP A 432 17.63 10.04 12.51
C ASP A 432 18.96 9.28 12.33
N ASP A 433 20.04 9.87 12.83
CA ASP A 433 21.40 9.30 12.75
C ASP A 433 21.52 7.97 13.54
N ARG A 434 20.70 7.79 14.58
CA ARG A 434 20.64 6.53 15.31
C ARG A 434 20.05 5.43 14.44
N PHE A 435 18.93 5.69 13.79
CA PHE A 435 18.31 4.77 12.84
C PHE A 435 19.28 4.44 11.70
N LEU A 436 19.95 5.46 11.14
CA LEU A 436 20.96 5.22 10.10
C LEU A 436 22.02 4.22 10.58
N LYS A 437 22.60 4.43 11.74
CA LYS A 437 23.72 3.64 12.27
C LYS A 437 23.29 2.22 12.70
N GLU A 438 22.15 2.09 13.40
CA GLU A 438 21.76 0.85 14.07
C GLU A 438 20.90 -0.06 13.17
N ASP A 439 20.08 0.52 12.31
CA ASP A 439 19.09 -0.21 11.50
C ASP A 439 19.39 -0.19 10.00
N ALA A 440 19.60 1.00 9.40
CA ALA A 440 19.73 1.14 7.96
C ALA A 440 21.10 0.67 7.43
N TYR A 441 22.18 1.17 8.02
CA TYR A 441 23.53 0.90 7.52
C TYR A 441 23.90 -0.58 7.50
N PRO A 442 23.59 -1.40 8.54
CA PRO A 442 23.84 -2.84 8.48
C PRO A 442 23.17 -3.53 7.27
N VAL A 443 21.95 -3.14 6.91
CA VAL A 443 21.23 -3.69 5.74
C VAL A 443 21.89 -3.21 4.45
N ILE A 444 22.12 -1.90 4.31
CA ILE A 444 22.73 -1.29 3.13
C ILE A 444 24.12 -1.91 2.87
N ARG A 445 24.94 -2.06 3.91
CA ARG A 445 26.29 -2.63 3.80
C ARG A 445 26.27 -4.07 3.31
N GLU A 446 25.46 -4.92 3.93
CA GLU A 446 25.47 -6.34 3.58
C GLU A 446 24.84 -6.60 2.20
N VAL A 447 23.85 -5.81 1.79
CA VAL A 447 23.32 -5.88 0.41
C VAL A 447 24.37 -5.41 -0.60
N ALA A 448 25.13 -4.33 -0.29
CA ALA A 448 26.23 -3.87 -1.15
C ALA A 448 27.34 -4.93 -1.28
N ARG A 449 27.68 -5.64 -0.21
CA ARG A 449 28.63 -6.76 -0.25
C ARG A 449 28.16 -7.88 -1.16
N PHE A 450 26.89 -8.25 -1.10
CA PHE A 450 26.31 -9.28 -1.95
C PHE A 450 26.39 -8.89 -3.43
N TYR A 451 26.05 -7.66 -3.78
CA TYR A 451 26.10 -7.17 -5.16
C TYR A 451 27.54 -7.12 -5.69
N LEU A 452 28.50 -6.65 -4.88
CA LEU A 452 29.92 -6.65 -5.24
C LEU A 452 30.49 -8.05 -5.47
N ASP A 453 29.97 -9.05 -4.77
CA ASP A 453 30.41 -10.44 -4.89
C ASP A 453 29.70 -11.21 -6.02
N THR A 454 28.54 -10.70 -6.46
CA THR A 454 27.74 -11.31 -7.53
C THR A 454 28.16 -10.85 -8.92
N VAL A 455 28.63 -9.62 -9.05
CA VAL A 455 29.07 -9.06 -10.32
C VAL A 455 30.29 -9.81 -10.88
N GLU A 456 30.24 -10.11 -12.17
CA GLU A 456 31.38 -10.64 -12.91
C GLU A 456 32.15 -9.50 -13.60
N ARG A 457 33.49 -9.60 -13.62
CA ARG A 457 34.35 -8.66 -14.35
C ARG A 457 34.91 -9.34 -15.58
N GLY A 458 34.61 -8.78 -16.76
CA GLY A 458 35.13 -9.24 -18.04
C GLY A 458 36.62 -8.92 -18.22
N GLU A 459 37.25 -9.50 -19.22
CA GLU A 459 38.64 -9.24 -19.59
C GLU A 459 38.90 -7.78 -19.99
N ASP A 460 37.85 -7.10 -20.49
CA ASP A 460 37.83 -5.67 -20.82
C ASP A 460 37.70 -4.76 -19.58
N GLY A 461 37.58 -5.35 -18.39
CA GLY A 461 37.40 -4.64 -17.13
C GLY A 461 35.94 -4.26 -16.83
N ARG A 462 35.04 -4.47 -17.75
CA ARG A 462 33.59 -4.16 -17.59
C ARG A 462 32.95 -5.08 -16.57
N CYS A 463 32.12 -4.51 -15.72
CA CYS A 463 31.36 -5.22 -14.71
C CYS A 463 29.94 -5.53 -15.22
N THR A 464 29.50 -6.78 -15.03
CA THR A 464 28.29 -7.33 -15.66
C THR A 464 27.57 -8.28 -14.70
N PHE A 465 26.24 -8.32 -14.79
CA PHE A 465 25.39 -9.30 -14.10
C PHE A 465 25.03 -10.42 -15.07
N VAL A 466 25.20 -11.68 -14.69
CA VAL A 466 24.97 -12.84 -15.52
C VAL A 466 24.05 -13.82 -14.83
N GLY A 467 23.08 -14.35 -15.56
CA GLY A 467 22.16 -15.37 -15.07
C GLY A 467 21.15 -14.83 -14.04
N THR A 468 20.77 -13.56 -14.17
CA THR A 468 19.84 -12.88 -13.29
C THR A 468 18.42 -12.89 -13.83
N GLN A 469 17.51 -12.45 -13.01
CA GLN A 469 16.08 -12.45 -13.27
C GLN A 469 15.52 -11.10 -12.85
N PRO A 470 15.00 -10.29 -13.79
CA PRO A 470 14.46 -8.96 -13.45
C PRO A 470 13.17 -9.03 -12.63
N TYR A 471 12.43 -10.12 -12.79
CA TYR A 471 11.18 -10.42 -12.08
C TYR A 471 10.75 -11.89 -12.31
N GLU A 472 9.64 -12.32 -11.70
CA GLU A 472 9.09 -13.67 -11.84
C GLU A 472 8.95 -14.14 -13.31
N GLY A 473 9.34 -15.36 -13.58
CA GLY A 473 9.12 -16.01 -14.88
C GLY A 473 10.07 -15.63 -16.01
N VAL A 474 11.00 -14.70 -15.80
CA VAL A 474 12.05 -14.33 -16.77
C VAL A 474 13.40 -14.72 -16.20
N LEU A 475 14.00 -15.77 -16.73
CA LEU A 475 15.19 -16.41 -16.16
C LEU A 475 16.45 -16.16 -16.99
N LEU A 476 17.59 -16.07 -16.28
CA LEU A 476 18.93 -16.22 -16.80
C LEU A 476 19.33 -15.18 -17.88
N LEU A 477 18.99 -13.92 -17.61
CA LEU A 477 19.39 -12.79 -18.43
C LEU A 477 20.79 -12.26 -18.04
N ARG A 478 21.32 -11.39 -18.89
CA ARG A 478 22.55 -10.65 -18.64
C ARG A 478 22.27 -9.15 -18.64
N ASP A 479 22.84 -8.43 -17.71
CA ASP A 479 22.81 -6.96 -17.63
C ASP A 479 21.39 -6.38 -17.78
N THR A 480 20.44 -6.96 -17.00
CA THR A 480 19.07 -6.45 -17.05
C THR A 480 19.01 -4.99 -16.62
N LEU A 481 18.11 -4.24 -17.19
CA LEU A 481 17.90 -2.84 -16.85
C LEU A 481 17.66 -2.64 -15.35
N THR A 482 16.92 -3.58 -14.74
CA THR A 482 16.63 -3.57 -13.31
C THR A 482 17.86 -3.77 -12.46
N ASP A 483 18.70 -4.78 -12.75
CA ASP A 483 19.91 -5.05 -11.97
C ASP A 483 20.91 -3.89 -12.05
N LEU A 484 21.12 -3.36 -13.26
CA LEU A 484 22.01 -2.23 -13.48
C LEU A 484 21.53 -0.95 -12.78
N ALA A 485 20.22 -0.67 -12.82
CA ALA A 485 19.66 0.51 -12.17
C ALA A 485 19.74 0.42 -10.64
N HIS A 486 19.36 -0.73 -10.08
CA HIS A 486 19.42 -0.94 -8.65
C HIS A 486 20.85 -1.06 -8.09
N ALA A 487 21.78 -1.62 -8.85
CA ALA A 487 23.18 -1.61 -8.47
C ALA A 487 23.74 -0.19 -8.34
N ARG A 488 23.44 0.69 -9.32
CA ARG A 488 23.84 2.11 -9.26
C ARG A 488 23.24 2.80 -8.06
N GLN A 489 21.95 2.63 -7.83
CA GLN A 489 21.26 3.20 -6.68
C GLN A 489 21.88 2.74 -5.37
N LEU A 490 22.07 1.43 -5.21
CA LEU A 490 22.62 0.82 -4.01
C LEU A 490 24.02 1.34 -3.67
N PHE A 491 24.92 1.39 -4.68
CA PHE A 491 26.28 1.83 -4.45
C PHE A 491 26.37 3.33 -4.13
N HIS A 492 25.53 4.17 -4.72
CA HIS A 492 25.40 5.58 -4.32
C HIS A 492 24.92 5.70 -2.88
N ILE A 493 23.83 5.00 -2.52
CA ILE A 493 23.31 4.98 -1.15
C ILE A 493 24.37 4.51 -0.15
N PHE A 494 25.10 3.44 -0.48
CA PHE A 494 26.17 2.93 0.39
C PHE A 494 27.27 3.97 0.59
N LEU A 495 27.72 4.62 -0.48
CA LEU A 495 28.77 5.63 -0.41
C LEU A 495 28.36 6.83 0.46
N GLU A 496 27.15 7.35 0.27
CA GLU A 496 26.61 8.44 1.08
C GLU A 496 26.46 8.04 2.56
N ALA A 497 25.91 6.86 2.84
CA ALA A 497 25.74 6.36 4.21
C ALA A 497 27.09 6.07 4.89
N SER A 498 28.04 5.48 4.18
CA SER A 498 29.41 5.20 4.66
C SER A 498 30.18 6.47 4.97
N GLU A 499 30.11 7.48 4.10
CA GLU A 499 30.71 8.79 4.30
C GLU A 499 30.11 9.53 5.50
N GLN A 500 28.76 9.55 5.61
CA GLN A 500 28.05 10.13 6.74
C GLN A 500 28.46 9.54 8.09
N LEU A 501 28.72 8.23 8.14
CA LEU A 501 29.11 7.52 9.34
C LEU A 501 30.64 7.46 9.54
N GLY A 502 31.43 7.79 8.52
CA GLY A 502 32.89 7.70 8.55
C GLY A 502 33.46 6.27 8.66
N VAL A 503 32.79 5.29 8.00
CA VAL A 503 33.14 3.86 8.12
C VAL A 503 33.32 3.20 6.73
N ASP A 504 33.92 1.98 6.70
CA ASP A 504 34.01 1.10 5.53
C ASP A 504 34.61 1.75 4.26
N ALA A 505 35.65 2.59 4.40
CA ALA A 505 36.27 3.31 3.28
C ALA A 505 36.81 2.39 2.18
N GLU A 506 37.36 1.20 2.53
CA GLU A 506 37.83 0.20 1.57
C GLU A 506 36.68 -0.36 0.72
N LEU A 507 35.55 -0.73 1.35
CA LEU A 507 34.35 -1.16 0.65
C LEU A 507 33.82 -0.05 -0.25
N GLY A 508 33.88 1.21 0.21
CA GLY A 508 33.55 2.39 -0.59
C GLY A 508 34.42 2.53 -1.85
N GLY A 509 35.72 2.19 -1.74
CA GLY A 509 36.61 2.12 -2.90
C GLY A 509 36.15 1.11 -3.95
N ARG A 510 35.76 -0.07 -3.51
CA ARG A 510 35.23 -1.12 -4.38
C ARG A 510 33.90 -0.70 -5.03
N CYS A 511 33.00 -0.03 -4.29
CA CYS A 511 31.75 0.49 -4.86
C CYS A 511 31.99 1.56 -5.93
N ARG A 512 32.94 2.47 -5.73
CA ARG A 512 33.32 3.48 -6.74
C ARG A 512 33.94 2.84 -7.99
N ASP A 513 34.83 1.86 -7.84
CA ASP A 513 35.36 1.10 -8.97
C ASP A 513 34.26 0.38 -9.75
N MET A 514 33.32 -0.24 -9.03
CA MET A 514 32.16 -0.90 -9.64
C MET A 514 31.32 0.08 -10.46
N LEU A 515 30.94 1.22 -9.88
CA LEU A 515 30.13 2.25 -10.56
C LEU A 515 30.81 2.75 -11.85
N SER A 516 32.14 2.88 -11.83
CA SER A 516 32.92 3.36 -12.98
C SER A 516 32.99 2.34 -14.13
N ASN A 517 32.84 1.06 -13.82
CA ASN A 517 33.00 -0.04 -14.76
C ASN A 517 31.69 -0.81 -15.05
N LEU A 518 30.59 -0.45 -14.40
CA LEU A 518 29.29 -1.12 -14.60
C LEU A 518 28.77 -0.90 -16.03
N ALA A 519 28.23 -1.94 -16.62
CA ALA A 519 27.62 -1.89 -17.97
C ALA A 519 26.62 -0.74 -18.10
N SER A 520 26.58 -0.07 -19.25
CA SER A 520 25.57 0.96 -19.55
C SER A 520 24.20 0.33 -19.75
N TYR A 521 23.16 1.14 -19.62
CA TYR A 521 21.81 0.69 -19.98
C TYR A 521 21.77 0.39 -21.49
N LEU A 522 21.20 -0.74 -21.85
CA LEU A 522 20.99 -1.08 -23.25
C LEU A 522 19.82 -0.26 -23.79
N THR A 523 20.03 0.36 -24.94
CA THR A 523 19.04 1.15 -25.64
C THR A 523 18.75 0.51 -27.00
N LEU A 524 17.48 0.33 -27.29
CA LEU A 524 16.95 -0.26 -28.49
C LEU A 524 16.36 0.83 -29.38
N THR A 525 16.62 0.79 -30.67
CA THR A 525 15.96 1.66 -31.63
C THR A 525 14.80 0.91 -32.26
N VAL A 526 13.58 1.43 -32.07
CA VAL A 526 12.35 0.78 -32.54
C VAL A 526 11.54 1.72 -33.45
N SER A 527 10.61 1.15 -34.24
CA SER A 527 9.63 1.95 -34.99
C SER A 527 8.70 2.70 -34.01
N THR A 528 8.34 3.91 -34.38
CA THR A 528 7.29 4.67 -33.67
C THR A 528 5.89 4.06 -33.88
N ARG A 529 5.75 3.13 -34.81
CA ARG A 529 4.53 2.36 -35.01
C ARG A 529 4.59 1.11 -34.14
N TYR A 530 3.65 0.98 -33.25
CA TYR A 530 3.46 -0.24 -32.46
C TYR A 530 2.02 -0.69 -32.55
N HIS A 531 1.82 -1.98 -32.64
CA HIS A 531 0.52 -2.61 -32.50
C HIS A 531 0.38 -3.17 -31.09
N VAL A 532 -0.83 -3.07 -30.54
CA VAL A 532 -1.23 -3.85 -29.40
C VAL A 532 -1.99 -5.07 -29.93
N PRO A 533 -1.34 -6.20 -30.20
CA PRO A 533 -2.03 -7.36 -30.75
C PRO A 533 -2.99 -7.92 -29.70
N THR A 534 -4.06 -8.56 -30.19
CA THR A 534 -4.89 -9.42 -29.35
C THR A 534 -4.00 -10.54 -28.83
N PRO A 535 -3.95 -10.79 -27.49
CA PRO A 535 -3.18 -11.89 -26.95
C PRO A 535 -3.60 -13.20 -27.61
N PRO A 536 -2.67 -14.11 -27.92
CA PRO A 536 -3.01 -15.48 -28.29
C PRO A 536 -3.95 -16.11 -27.27
N ASP A 537 -4.81 -17.03 -27.68
CA ASP A 537 -5.83 -17.65 -26.82
C ASP A 537 -5.22 -18.36 -25.60
N ASP A 538 -4.04 -18.93 -25.75
CA ASP A 538 -3.25 -19.56 -24.69
C ASP A 538 -2.73 -18.59 -23.62
N LEU A 539 -2.61 -17.31 -23.93
CA LEU A 539 -2.22 -16.26 -22.98
C LEU A 539 -3.42 -15.68 -22.20
N ARG A 540 -4.64 -15.93 -22.66
CA ARG A 540 -5.85 -15.52 -21.97
C ARG A 540 -6.06 -16.27 -20.65
N ASP A 541 -5.53 -17.47 -20.53
CA ASP A 541 -5.66 -18.30 -19.33
C ASP A 541 -4.69 -17.88 -18.21
N TRP A 542 -3.67 -17.08 -18.48
CA TRP A 542 -2.72 -16.56 -17.50
C TRP A 542 -3.11 -15.19 -16.92
N GLY A 543 -4.28 -14.73 -17.27
CA GLY A 543 -4.98 -13.75 -16.49
C GLY A 543 -4.49 -12.32 -16.59
N GLY A 544 -3.93 -11.86 -17.68
CA GLY A 544 -3.56 -10.47 -17.83
C GLY A 544 -4.12 -9.83 -19.08
N ASP A 545 -4.60 -8.61 -18.94
CA ASP A 545 -4.66 -7.62 -20.02
C ASP A 545 -3.25 -7.25 -20.54
N ALA A 546 -2.25 -8.06 -20.27
CA ALA A 546 -0.95 -7.94 -20.83
C ALA A 546 -1.05 -8.13 -22.36
N ARG A 547 -1.53 -7.12 -23.03
CA ARG A 547 -1.46 -7.03 -24.47
C ARG A 547 0.00 -6.86 -24.80
N PRO A 548 0.65 -7.89 -25.40
CA PRO A 548 2.03 -7.73 -25.78
C PRO A 548 2.11 -6.57 -26.77
N VAL A 549 2.86 -5.53 -26.42
CA VAL A 549 3.24 -4.50 -27.39
C VAL A 549 4.26 -5.15 -28.31
N ARG A 550 3.84 -5.48 -29.53
CA ARG A 550 4.78 -5.89 -30.57
C ARG A 550 5.21 -4.65 -31.33
N PHE A 551 6.50 -4.40 -31.30
CA PHE A 551 7.07 -3.44 -32.23
C PHE A 551 7.08 -4.06 -33.63
N GLU A 552 6.55 -3.33 -34.59
CA GLU A 552 6.77 -3.71 -36.01
C GLU A 552 8.27 -3.68 -36.29
N THR A 553 8.71 -4.62 -37.08
CA THR A 553 10.09 -4.61 -37.57
C THR A 553 10.38 -3.25 -38.20
N VAL A 554 11.44 -2.58 -37.76
CA VAL A 554 11.86 -1.30 -38.30
C VAL A 554 12.19 -1.49 -39.80
N LYS A 555 11.42 -0.82 -40.66
CA LYS A 555 11.68 -0.83 -42.08
C LYS A 555 12.55 0.35 -42.44
N PRO A 556 13.39 0.24 -43.49
CA PRO A 556 14.14 1.38 -43.99
C PRO A 556 13.21 2.56 -44.28
N GLY A 557 13.49 3.73 -43.68
CA GLY A 557 12.70 4.95 -43.80
C GLY A 557 11.57 5.13 -42.77
N ASP A 558 11.33 4.17 -41.89
CA ASP A 558 10.40 4.35 -40.77
C ASP A 558 10.99 5.33 -39.75
N PRO A 559 10.17 6.18 -39.12
CA PRO A 559 10.58 6.94 -37.97
C PRO A 559 10.96 5.99 -36.84
N THR A 560 12.09 6.24 -36.18
CA THR A 560 12.57 5.45 -35.02
C THR A 560 12.83 6.36 -33.84
N MET A 561 12.76 5.79 -32.64
CA MET A 561 13.08 6.47 -31.40
C MET A 561 13.89 5.56 -30.48
N PRO A 562 14.82 6.11 -29.70
CA PRO A 562 15.54 5.33 -28.70
C PRO A 562 14.61 4.94 -27.55
N MET A 563 14.75 3.73 -27.06
CA MET A 563 14.03 3.20 -25.90
C MET A 563 14.96 2.33 -25.08
N TRP A 564 14.69 2.22 -23.78
CA TRP A 564 15.39 1.26 -22.95
C TRP A 564 14.99 -0.17 -23.28
N PHE A 565 15.96 -1.03 -23.08
CA PHE A 565 15.85 -2.42 -23.41
C PHE A 565 16.19 -3.28 -22.19
N LEU A 566 15.47 -4.36 -21.97
CA LEU A 566 15.71 -5.23 -20.83
C LEU A 566 17.02 -6.01 -20.94
N GLY A 567 17.72 -6.01 -22.03
CA GLY A 567 19.01 -6.62 -22.32
C GLY A 567 19.06 -8.12 -22.06
N TYR A 568 19.54 -8.91 -23.01
CA TYR A 568 19.63 -10.35 -22.79
C TYR A 568 20.79 -11.00 -23.54
N LYS A 569 21.42 -11.92 -22.84
CA LYS A 569 22.04 -13.09 -23.42
C LYS A 569 21.42 -14.31 -22.75
N VAL A 570 21.13 -15.29 -23.56
CA VAL A 570 20.30 -16.42 -23.17
C VAL A 570 21.11 -17.50 -22.50
N ALA A 571 20.46 -18.30 -21.62
CA ALA A 571 21.06 -19.43 -20.93
C ALA A 571 21.66 -20.46 -21.87
N GLU A 572 22.64 -21.24 -21.40
CA GLU A 572 23.32 -22.31 -22.17
C GLU A 572 22.37 -23.30 -22.83
N SER A 573 21.19 -23.51 -22.25
CA SER A 573 20.16 -24.41 -22.81
C SER A 573 19.33 -23.80 -23.92
N SER A 574 19.54 -22.52 -24.24
CA SER A 574 18.76 -21.83 -25.28
C SER A 574 19.43 -21.94 -26.65
N PRO A 575 18.64 -22.05 -27.75
CA PRO A 575 19.18 -22.00 -29.11
C PRO A 575 19.87 -20.67 -29.45
N TRP A 576 19.69 -19.62 -28.63
CA TRP A 576 20.35 -18.33 -28.78
C TRP A 576 21.51 -18.09 -27.81
N HIS A 577 21.98 -19.16 -27.15
CA HIS A 577 23.12 -19.03 -26.22
C HIS A 577 24.31 -18.34 -26.88
N GLY A 578 24.82 -17.31 -26.22
CA GLY A 578 25.97 -16.52 -26.73
C GLY A 578 25.65 -15.56 -27.87
N GLN A 579 24.40 -15.44 -28.32
CA GLN A 579 23.97 -14.50 -29.35
C GLN A 579 23.09 -13.39 -28.77
N GLU A 580 23.25 -12.16 -29.30
CA GLU A 580 22.27 -11.12 -29.05
C GLU A 580 21.05 -11.40 -29.94
N ILE A 581 19.85 -11.37 -29.38
CA ILE A 581 18.63 -11.50 -30.17
C ILE A 581 18.40 -10.16 -30.87
N PRO A 582 18.36 -10.14 -32.23
CA PRO A 582 18.13 -8.91 -32.97
C PRO A 582 16.78 -8.29 -32.63
N ASN A 583 16.72 -6.95 -32.67
CA ASN A 583 15.45 -6.25 -32.53
C ASN A 583 14.41 -6.74 -33.54
N GLY A 584 13.16 -6.93 -33.11
CA GLY A 584 12.07 -7.42 -33.95
C GLY A 584 12.11 -8.92 -34.26
N THR A 585 13.01 -9.70 -33.65
CA THR A 585 13.01 -11.15 -33.80
C THR A 585 11.79 -11.74 -33.08
N PRO A 586 10.98 -12.60 -33.72
CA PRO A 586 9.91 -13.31 -33.05
C PRO A 586 10.52 -14.22 -32.00
N VAL A 587 10.12 -14.08 -30.74
CA VAL A 587 10.63 -14.89 -29.64
C VAL A 587 9.77 -16.14 -29.49
N HIS A 588 10.46 -17.25 -29.30
CA HIS A 588 9.80 -18.57 -29.09
C HIS A 588 9.01 -18.58 -27.77
N GLU A 589 8.04 -19.50 -27.65
CA GLU A 589 7.12 -19.71 -26.51
C GLU A 589 7.80 -19.79 -25.15
N GLY A 590 8.75 -19.46 -24.70
CA GLY A 590 9.42 -19.36 -23.40
C GLY A 590 10.27 -18.10 -23.27
N MET A 591 10.43 -17.37 -24.34
CA MET A 591 11.22 -16.15 -24.39
C MET A 591 10.42 -15.10 -25.12
N ARG A 592 9.72 -14.29 -24.36
CA ARG A 592 8.97 -13.17 -24.91
C ARG A 592 9.90 -11.99 -25.15
N ASP A 593 9.59 -11.22 -26.13
CA ASP A 593 10.23 -9.94 -26.35
C ASP A 593 10.31 -9.18 -25.02
N PRO A 594 11.47 -8.69 -24.60
CA PRO A 594 11.64 -7.97 -23.33
C PRO A 594 10.68 -6.80 -23.16
N LEU A 595 10.21 -6.21 -24.24
CA LEU A 595 9.20 -5.15 -24.22
C LEU A 595 7.77 -5.70 -24.17
N THR A 596 7.55 -6.96 -24.48
CA THR A 596 6.24 -7.62 -24.42
C THR A 596 6.03 -8.44 -23.16
N HIS A 597 7.02 -8.59 -22.31
CA HIS A 597 6.83 -9.07 -20.94
C HIS A 597 6.11 -8.02 -20.08
N LEU A 598 5.09 -7.43 -20.61
CA LEU A 598 4.22 -6.48 -19.93
C LEU A 598 3.32 -7.11 -18.90
N TRP A 599 3.24 -8.43 -18.85
CA TRP A 599 2.69 -9.10 -17.70
C TRP A 599 3.69 -9.16 -16.53
N ILE A 600 4.92 -8.73 -16.77
CA ILE A 600 5.84 -8.35 -15.71
C ILE A 600 5.33 -7.02 -15.16
N PHE A 601 4.56 -7.14 -14.20
CA PHE A 601 3.74 -6.21 -13.49
C PHE A 601 4.52 -5.12 -12.80
N THR A 602 5.80 -5.28 -12.70
CA THR A 602 6.68 -4.35 -12.06
C THR A 602 7.31 -3.46 -13.11
N SER A 603 7.66 -2.29 -12.73
CA SER A 603 8.24 -1.28 -13.60
C SER A 603 9.65 -1.64 -14.08
N THR A 604 9.86 -2.89 -14.53
CA THR A 604 11.17 -3.40 -14.92
C THR A 604 11.80 -2.58 -16.03
N ASN A 605 11.00 -2.19 -17.03
CA ASN A 605 11.48 -1.43 -18.18
C ASN A 605 11.74 0.04 -17.87
N ILE A 606 11.33 0.53 -16.71
CA ILE A 606 11.51 1.91 -16.27
C ILE A 606 12.16 2.00 -14.88
N ALA A 607 12.76 0.90 -14.42
CA ALA A 607 13.46 0.84 -13.14
C ALA A 607 14.44 2.01 -12.89
N PRO A 608 15.18 2.53 -13.89
CA PRO A 608 16.01 3.71 -13.69
C PRO A 608 15.27 4.97 -13.25
N VAL A 609 13.99 5.11 -13.60
CA VAL A 609 13.14 6.23 -13.16
C VAL A 609 12.61 5.96 -11.76
N PHE A 610 11.92 4.83 -11.61
CA PHE A 610 11.39 4.36 -10.35
C PHE A 610 11.33 2.81 -10.32
N PRO A 611 11.80 2.15 -9.24
CA PRO A 611 12.21 2.75 -7.96
C PRO A 611 13.68 3.17 -7.83
N ALA A 612 14.55 2.91 -8.82
CA ALA A 612 15.98 3.15 -8.66
C ALA A 612 16.41 4.63 -8.69
N SER A 613 15.54 5.56 -9.07
CA SER A 613 15.76 7.02 -8.97
C SER A 613 17.04 7.53 -9.64
N GLN A 614 17.46 6.92 -10.76
CA GLN A 614 18.67 7.29 -11.50
C GLN A 614 18.38 8.30 -12.60
N VAL A 615 17.17 8.30 -13.13
CA VAL A 615 16.74 9.17 -14.22
C VAL A 615 15.47 9.91 -13.83
N GLY A 616 15.47 11.21 -13.99
CA GLY A 616 14.37 12.11 -13.68
C GLY A 616 14.65 13.51 -14.24
N LEU A 617 13.97 14.54 -13.74
CA LEU A 617 14.07 15.90 -14.23
C LEU A 617 15.49 16.51 -14.13
N ASP A 618 16.37 15.99 -13.26
CA ASP A 618 17.77 16.41 -13.24
C ASP A 618 18.54 15.99 -14.51
N GLN A 619 18.09 14.96 -15.20
CA GLN A 619 18.68 14.43 -16.43
C GLN A 619 17.92 14.92 -17.70
N ALA A 620 16.98 15.86 -17.56
CA ALA A 620 16.23 16.38 -18.71
C ALA A 620 17.17 16.84 -19.85
N GLY A 621 16.88 16.40 -21.08
CA GLY A 621 17.69 16.68 -22.25
C GLY A 621 18.86 15.71 -22.49
N THR A 622 19.05 14.69 -21.65
CA THR A 622 20.01 13.61 -21.90
C THR A 622 19.38 12.47 -22.71
N PRO A 623 20.18 11.67 -23.44
CA PRO A 623 19.67 10.48 -24.15
C PRO A 623 18.97 9.48 -23.24
N GLU A 624 19.44 9.32 -22.00
CA GLU A 624 18.83 8.43 -21.00
C GLU A 624 17.42 8.91 -20.60
N PHE A 625 17.26 10.21 -20.44
CA PHE A 625 15.95 10.81 -20.16
C PHE A 625 14.99 10.64 -21.36
N GLU A 626 15.48 10.88 -22.59
CA GLU A 626 14.68 10.67 -23.79
C GLU A 626 14.24 9.20 -23.93
N ALA A 627 15.16 8.25 -23.69
CA ALA A 627 14.85 6.83 -23.69
C ALA A 627 13.78 6.46 -22.65
N ALA A 628 13.86 7.07 -21.46
CA ALA A 628 12.86 6.87 -20.40
C ALA A 628 11.47 7.34 -20.82
N VAL A 629 11.37 8.57 -21.33
CA VAL A 629 10.11 9.16 -21.81
C VAL A 629 9.50 8.30 -22.92
N ASN A 630 10.31 7.91 -23.90
CA ASN A 630 9.87 7.08 -25.02
C ASN A 630 9.40 5.70 -24.52
N THR A 631 10.11 5.09 -23.58
CA THR A 631 9.74 3.81 -23.00
C THR A 631 8.38 3.89 -22.30
N VAL A 632 8.16 4.89 -21.45
CA VAL A 632 6.88 5.08 -20.75
C VAL A 632 5.74 5.32 -21.73
N LYS A 633 5.97 6.10 -22.79
CA LYS A 633 4.97 6.32 -23.85
C LYS A 633 4.63 5.02 -24.58
N ALA A 634 5.63 4.20 -24.91
CA ALA A 634 5.42 2.93 -25.61
C ALA A 634 4.72 1.87 -24.77
N LEU A 635 4.96 1.85 -23.45
CA LEU A 635 4.32 0.92 -22.54
C LEU A 635 2.84 1.25 -22.26
N GLY A 636 2.41 2.47 -22.53
CA GLY A 636 1.02 2.89 -22.39
C GLY A 636 0.56 2.98 -20.93
N TYR A 637 -0.70 2.60 -20.65
CA TYR A 637 -1.28 2.72 -19.32
C TYR A 637 -0.97 1.52 -18.43
N ASP A 638 -0.96 1.79 -17.14
CA ASP A 638 -0.88 0.75 -16.11
C ASP A 638 -2.09 -0.19 -16.18
N THR A 639 -1.83 -1.48 -16.16
CA THR A 639 -2.86 -2.52 -16.26
C THR A 639 -3.13 -3.24 -14.94
N GLN A 640 -2.37 -2.91 -13.91
CA GLN A 640 -2.43 -3.60 -12.61
C GLN A 640 -2.21 -2.64 -11.45
N ALA A 641 -2.77 -3.01 -10.27
CA ALA A 641 -2.77 -2.16 -9.09
C ALA A 641 -1.38 -1.88 -8.50
N PHE A 642 -0.38 -2.64 -8.90
CA PHE A 642 1.00 -2.51 -8.43
C PHE A 642 2.00 -2.04 -9.50
N SER A 643 1.51 -1.57 -10.64
CA SER A 643 2.33 -0.91 -11.66
C SER A 643 2.72 0.51 -11.23
N LEU A 644 3.90 0.97 -11.66
CA LEU A 644 4.47 2.25 -11.26
C LEU A 644 4.69 3.22 -12.43
N TYR A 645 3.99 3.04 -13.55
CA TYR A 645 4.11 3.91 -14.72
C TYR A 645 3.59 5.33 -14.43
N MET A 646 2.53 5.48 -13.61
CA MET A 646 2.07 6.80 -13.16
C MET A 646 3.16 7.56 -12.40
N VAL A 647 3.84 6.88 -11.47
CA VAL A 647 4.93 7.48 -10.70
C VAL A 647 6.07 7.90 -11.61
N SER A 648 6.38 7.08 -12.62
CA SER A 648 7.41 7.40 -13.60
C SER A 648 7.03 8.59 -14.47
N ARG A 649 5.75 8.72 -14.87
CA ARG A 649 5.25 9.92 -15.57
C ARG A 649 5.43 11.18 -14.72
N ALA A 650 5.10 11.10 -13.42
CA ALA A 650 5.33 12.23 -12.52
C ALA A 650 6.80 12.63 -12.46
N ARG A 651 7.71 11.66 -12.32
CA ARG A 651 9.16 11.92 -12.24
C ARG A 651 9.79 12.42 -13.53
N LEU A 652 9.18 12.11 -14.65
CA LEU A 652 9.59 12.60 -15.97
C LEU A 652 8.91 13.92 -16.39
N GLY A 653 8.04 14.49 -15.54
CA GLY A 653 7.33 15.74 -15.83
C GLY A 653 6.26 15.63 -16.91
N MET A 654 5.74 14.43 -17.16
CA MET A 654 4.73 14.12 -18.19
C MET A 654 3.32 14.45 -17.66
N ALA A 655 3.03 15.73 -17.44
CA ALA A 655 1.84 16.20 -16.73
C ALA A 655 0.51 15.75 -17.33
N ASN A 656 0.34 15.88 -18.65
CA ASN A 656 -0.93 15.55 -19.32
C ASN A 656 -1.17 14.04 -19.34
N GLU A 657 -0.14 13.25 -19.64
CA GLU A 657 -0.21 11.79 -19.63
C GLU A 657 -0.41 11.23 -18.19
N LEU A 658 0.10 11.95 -17.19
CA LEU A 658 -0.15 11.63 -15.79
C LEU A 658 -1.60 11.90 -15.40
N GLN A 659 -2.15 13.07 -15.77
CA GLN A 659 -3.56 13.37 -15.55
C GLN A 659 -4.46 12.29 -16.15
N GLU A 660 -4.22 11.95 -17.42
CA GLU A 660 -4.97 10.89 -18.09
C GLU A 660 -4.86 9.55 -17.37
N SER A 661 -3.68 9.23 -16.82
CA SER A 661 -3.48 8.02 -16.01
C SER A 661 -4.25 8.06 -14.69
N LEU A 662 -4.21 9.17 -13.97
CA LEU A 662 -4.93 9.36 -12.71
C LEU A 662 -6.46 9.23 -12.88
N GLU A 663 -6.98 9.63 -14.02
CA GLU A 663 -8.40 9.48 -14.35
C GLU A 663 -8.76 8.06 -14.82
N ASN A 664 -7.89 7.39 -15.58
CA ASN A 664 -8.14 6.06 -16.12
C ASN A 664 -7.87 4.92 -15.12
N TRP A 665 -6.89 5.08 -14.25
CA TRP A 665 -6.49 4.07 -13.27
C TRP A 665 -7.64 3.62 -12.36
N PRO A 666 -8.37 4.53 -11.68
CA PRO A 666 -9.49 4.12 -10.86
C PRO A 666 -10.59 3.42 -11.66
N GLN A 667 -10.86 3.86 -12.87
CA GLN A 667 -11.89 3.26 -13.73
C GLN A 667 -11.59 1.80 -14.09
N ARG A 668 -10.33 1.45 -14.16
CA ARG A 668 -9.89 0.08 -14.51
C ARG A 668 -9.65 -0.81 -13.30
N LEU A 669 -9.18 -0.27 -12.20
CA LEU A 669 -8.58 -1.03 -11.10
C LEU A 669 -9.29 -0.84 -9.76
N GLN A 670 -9.93 0.31 -9.49
CA GLN A 670 -10.69 0.54 -8.28
C GLN A 670 -12.07 -0.13 -8.41
N GLN A 671 -12.17 -1.35 -7.92
CA GLN A 671 -13.31 -2.25 -8.10
C GLN A 671 -14.23 -2.31 -6.88
N PHE A 672 -13.76 -1.80 -5.72
CA PHE A 672 -14.47 -1.94 -4.45
C PHE A 672 -15.03 -0.59 -3.99
N PRO A 673 -16.28 -0.55 -3.49
CA PRO A 673 -16.98 0.70 -3.17
C PRO A 673 -16.36 1.49 -2.01
N GLN A 674 -15.51 0.87 -1.20
CA GLN A 674 -14.73 1.51 -0.14
C GLN A 674 -13.34 1.99 -0.60
N GLY A 675 -13.07 2.00 -1.92
CA GLY A 675 -11.86 2.58 -2.51
C GLY A 675 -10.67 1.65 -2.64
N PHE A 676 -10.83 0.35 -2.35
CA PHE A 676 -9.77 -0.62 -2.63
C PHE A 676 -9.70 -0.97 -4.12
N TYR A 677 -8.57 -1.51 -4.48
CA TYR A 677 -8.24 -1.88 -5.85
C TYR A 677 -8.28 -3.38 -6.02
N HIS A 678 -8.68 -3.81 -7.20
CA HIS A 678 -8.46 -5.20 -7.58
C HIS A 678 -7.04 -5.36 -8.10
N TYR A 679 -6.45 -6.51 -7.82
CA TYR A 679 -5.10 -6.86 -8.25
C TYR A 679 -4.90 -6.69 -9.76
N PHE A 680 -5.88 -7.07 -10.56
CA PHE A 680 -5.90 -6.97 -12.01
C PHE A 680 -7.03 -6.07 -12.50
N GLY A 681 -6.82 -5.43 -13.66
CA GLY A 681 -7.80 -4.52 -14.25
C GLY A 681 -9.10 -5.17 -14.70
N VAL A 682 -10.11 -4.36 -14.95
CA VAL A 682 -11.38 -4.78 -15.58
C VAL A 682 -11.12 -5.44 -16.92
N GLY A 683 -11.75 -6.57 -17.20
CA GLY A 683 -11.52 -7.37 -18.42
C GLY A 683 -10.54 -8.52 -18.22
N HIS A 684 -9.85 -8.56 -17.08
CA HIS A 684 -9.04 -9.73 -16.73
C HIS A 684 -9.94 -10.96 -16.61
N PRO A 685 -9.58 -12.14 -17.17
CA PRO A 685 -10.43 -13.33 -17.13
C PRO A 685 -10.89 -13.72 -15.72
N GLN A 686 -10.05 -13.55 -14.70
CA GLN A 686 -10.43 -13.80 -13.31
C GLN A 686 -11.48 -12.82 -12.78
N ILE A 687 -11.53 -11.58 -13.31
CA ILE A 687 -12.57 -10.59 -12.95
C ILE A 687 -13.81 -10.77 -13.82
N ALA A 688 -13.64 -10.98 -15.11
CA ALA A 688 -14.76 -11.27 -16.02
C ALA A 688 -15.53 -12.50 -15.55
N ASP A 689 -14.84 -13.52 -15.07
CA ASP A 689 -15.44 -14.69 -14.47
C ASP A 689 -16.11 -14.41 -13.12
N ALA A 690 -15.59 -13.49 -12.32
CA ALA A 690 -16.23 -13.06 -11.08
C ALA A 690 -17.52 -12.26 -11.33
N GLY A 691 -17.63 -11.52 -12.43
CA GLY A 691 -18.80 -10.70 -12.77
C GLY A 691 -19.84 -11.35 -13.66
N SER A 692 -19.43 -12.15 -14.65
CA SER A 692 -20.32 -12.68 -15.68
C SER A 692 -20.56 -14.19 -15.61
N ARG A 693 -19.66 -14.93 -14.99
CA ARG A 693 -19.78 -16.35 -14.75
C ARG A 693 -19.98 -16.66 -13.28
N SER A 694 -20.73 -15.77 -12.60
CA SER A 694 -21.13 -15.92 -11.23
C SER A 694 -21.16 -17.42 -10.89
N LEU A 695 -20.17 -17.94 -10.22
CA LEU A 695 -20.25 -19.30 -9.68
C LEU A 695 -20.02 -20.46 -10.67
N LYS A 696 -19.33 -20.26 -11.80
CA LYS A 696 -18.78 -21.42 -12.48
C LYS A 696 -17.69 -22.03 -11.62
N GLU A 697 -18.11 -22.91 -10.89
CA GLU A 697 -17.64 -24.06 -10.17
C GLU A 697 -16.14 -24.30 -10.32
N LEU A 698 -15.35 -23.76 -9.39
CA LEU A 698 -14.06 -24.37 -9.08
C LEU A 698 -14.39 -25.75 -8.47
N ARG A 699 -14.22 -26.82 -9.22
CA ARG A 699 -14.38 -28.18 -8.71
C ARG A 699 -13.17 -28.52 -7.83
N VAL A 700 -13.32 -28.32 -6.54
CA VAL A 700 -12.37 -28.83 -5.56
C VAL A 700 -12.94 -30.15 -5.03
N THR A 701 -12.27 -31.25 -5.25
CA THR A 701 -12.62 -32.53 -4.66
C THR A 701 -12.10 -32.59 -3.23
N ASP A 702 -12.98 -32.51 -2.27
CA ASP A 702 -12.66 -32.63 -0.84
C ASP A 702 -12.38 -34.07 -0.38
N ALA A 703 -12.86 -35.03 -1.16
CA ALA A 703 -12.61 -36.43 -1.00
C ALA A 703 -12.70 -37.13 -2.38
N PRO A 704 -12.13 -38.29 -2.58
CA PRO A 704 -12.33 -39.05 -3.80
C PRO A 704 -13.83 -39.24 -4.07
N GLY A 705 -14.36 -38.50 -5.04
CA GLY A 705 -15.76 -38.59 -5.48
C GLY A 705 -16.68 -37.45 -5.07
N GLU A 706 -16.28 -36.51 -4.20
CA GLU A 706 -17.08 -35.32 -3.90
C GLU A 706 -16.54 -34.09 -4.60
N THR A 707 -17.42 -33.43 -5.35
CA THR A 707 -17.14 -32.14 -5.97
C THR A 707 -17.77 -31.04 -5.11
N VAL A 708 -16.98 -30.21 -4.49
CA VAL A 708 -17.47 -29.04 -3.73
C VAL A 708 -17.41 -27.83 -4.63
N HIS A 709 -18.55 -27.18 -4.78
CA HIS A 709 -18.70 -25.95 -5.54
C HIS A 709 -18.33 -24.74 -4.62
N TRP A 710 -17.24 -24.06 -4.93
CA TRP A 710 -16.83 -22.87 -4.17
C TRP A 710 -17.24 -21.62 -4.91
N PRO A 711 -17.84 -20.64 -4.22
CA PRO A 711 -18.06 -19.34 -4.83
C PRO A 711 -16.74 -18.71 -5.21
N LEU A 712 -16.66 -18.11 -6.38
CA LEU A 712 -15.50 -17.43 -6.96
C LEU A 712 -15.00 -16.20 -6.15
N ALA A 713 -15.61 -15.91 -5.01
CA ALA A 713 -15.12 -14.92 -4.03
C ALA A 713 -13.63 -15.14 -3.61
N ILE A 714 -13.04 -16.27 -3.98
CA ILE A 714 -11.63 -16.56 -3.77
C ILE A 714 -10.72 -15.68 -4.65
N SER A 715 -11.17 -15.34 -5.86
CA SER A 715 -10.41 -14.51 -6.81
C SER A 715 -10.57 -13.00 -6.61
N ASN A 716 -11.48 -12.56 -5.77
CA ASN A 716 -11.66 -11.15 -5.46
C ASN A 716 -10.55 -10.67 -4.49
N HIS A 717 -9.43 -10.32 -5.05
CA HIS A 717 -8.28 -9.81 -4.32
C HIS A 717 -8.47 -8.31 -4.06
N MET A 718 -9.03 -7.97 -2.91
CA MET A 718 -9.09 -6.61 -2.40
C MET A 718 -7.67 -6.21 -1.98
N SER A 719 -6.99 -5.43 -2.83
CA SER A 719 -5.60 -5.04 -2.66
C SER A 719 -5.49 -3.69 -1.97
N LEU A 720 -4.60 -3.60 -0.99
CA LEU A 720 -4.21 -2.34 -0.36
C LEU A 720 -3.21 -1.56 -1.23
N GLU A 721 -2.40 -2.24 -2.03
CA GLU A 721 -1.23 -1.66 -2.72
C GLU A 721 -1.57 -0.62 -3.80
N GLY A 722 -2.72 -0.72 -4.47
CA GLY A 722 -3.11 0.23 -5.51
C GLY A 722 -3.33 1.65 -5.02
N GLY A 723 -3.87 1.81 -3.81
CA GLY A 723 -4.07 3.11 -3.18
C GLY A 723 -2.74 3.86 -2.94
N PRO A 724 -1.74 3.26 -2.29
CA PRO A 724 -0.41 3.85 -2.14
C PRO A 724 0.28 4.22 -3.45
N VAL A 725 0.09 3.45 -4.53
CA VAL A 725 0.64 3.79 -5.85
C VAL A 725 0.01 5.06 -6.41
N LEU A 726 -1.31 5.19 -6.36
CA LEU A 726 -2.00 6.41 -6.77
C LEU A 726 -1.57 7.60 -5.90
N GLN A 727 -1.53 7.42 -4.59
CA GLN A 727 -1.10 8.45 -3.65
C GLN A 727 0.33 8.92 -3.91
N LEU A 728 1.25 7.97 -4.18
CA LEU A 728 2.63 8.28 -4.54
C LEU A 728 2.70 9.09 -5.84
N ALA A 729 1.93 8.72 -6.86
CA ALA A 729 1.88 9.46 -8.12
C ALA A 729 1.39 10.90 -7.92
N VAL A 730 0.35 11.12 -7.11
CA VAL A 730 -0.13 12.46 -6.75
C VAL A 730 0.93 13.23 -5.94
N ASN A 731 1.58 12.57 -4.97
CA ASN A 731 2.65 13.23 -4.21
C ASN A 731 3.80 13.69 -5.12
N GLU A 732 4.29 12.81 -6.01
CA GLU A 732 5.37 13.11 -6.97
C GLU A 732 4.95 14.12 -8.06
N MET A 733 3.66 14.21 -8.37
CA MET A 733 3.09 15.26 -9.23
C MET A 733 3.20 16.65 -8.58
N LEU A 734 2.97 16.72 -7.27
CA LEU A 734 2.92 17.96 -6.51
C LEU A 734 4.29 18.36 -5.95
N LEU A 735 5.06 17.39 -5.45
CA LEU A 735 6.34 17.61 -4.77
C LEU A 735 7.32 16.49 -5.04
N GLN A 736 8.49 16.81 -5.58
CA GLN A 736 9.62 15.90 -5.68
C GLN A 736 10.80 16.39 -4.86
N SER A 737 11.52 15.46 -4.23
CA SER A 737 12.73 15.77 -3.45
C SER A 737 13.76 14.64 -3.43
N TYR A 738 13.49 13.52 -4.09
CA TYR A 738 14.30 12.29 -4.06
C TYR A 738 15.75 12.48 -4.54
N SER A 739 16.01 13.48 -5.37
CA SER A 739 17.35 13.81 -5.86
C SER A 739 18.11 14.84 -5.02
N GLY A 740 17.56 15.21 -3.84
CA GLY A 740 18.07 16.29 -3.01
C GLY A 740 17.70 17.70 -3.50
N THR A 741 17.03 17.83 -4.62
CA THR A 741 16.46 19.08 -5.11
C THR A 741 14.94 19.06 -4.96
N ILE A 742 14.40 19.98 -4.19
CA ILE A 742 12.95 20.17 -4.05
C ILE A 742 12.40 20.75 -5.36
N ARG A 743 11.31 20.17 -5.87
CA ARG A 743 10.54 20.68 -7.00
C ARG A 743 9.09 20.73 -6.64
N VAL A 744 8.47 21.91 -6.78
CA VAL A 744 7.04 22.10 -6.57
C VAL A 744 6.31 22.09 -7.89
N PHE A 745 5.19 21.40 -7.95
CA PHE A 745 4.35 21.20 -9.14
C PHE A 745 5.09 20.69 -10.38
N PRO A 746 6.04 19.72 -10.26
CA PRO A 746 6.89 19.32 -11.37
C PRO A 746 6.16 18.61 -12.51
N ALA A 747 4.97 18.06 -12.25
CA ALA A 747 4.17 17.34 -13.25
C ALA A 747 2.68 17.67 -13.15
N VAL A 748 2.35 18.93 -12.87
CA VAL A 748 0.97 19.42 -12.79
C VAL A 748 0.61 20.07 -14.13
N PRO A 749 -0.55 19.75 -14.74
CA PRO A 749 -1.02 20.40 -15.95
C PRO A 749 -1.12 21.93 -15.80
N ASP A 750 -0.95 22.66 -16.89
CA ASP A 750 -0.87 24.14 -16.84
C ASP A 750 -2.15 24.82 -16.37
N ASP A 751 -3.29 24.21 -16.60
CA ASP A 751 -4.62 24.73 -16.23
C ASP A 751 -5.08 24.33 -14.82
N TRP A 752 -4.28 23.53 -14.09
CA TRP A 752 -4.65 23.14 -12.73
C TRP A 752 -4.32 24.22 -11.71
N GLU A 753 -5.27 24.41 -10.80
CA GLU A 753 -5.08 25.15 -9.56
C GLU A 753 -5.05 24.15 -8.39
N GLY A 754 -4.45 24.51 -7.28
CA GLY A 754 -4.42 23.65 -6.10
C GLY A 754 -3.40 24.07 -5.06
N ARG A 755 -3.40 23.35 -3.97
CA ARG A 755 -2.51 23.56 -2.83
C ARG A 755 -2.07 22.24 -2.24
N PHE A 756 -0.91 22.26 -1.64
CA PHE A 756 -0.47 21.11 -0.87
C PHE A 756 0.38 21.52 0.34
N ARG A 757 0.46 20.62 1.29
CA ARG A 757 1.44 20.56 2.35
C ARG A 757 1.94 19.12 2.44
N LEU A 758 3.17 18.88 2.04
CA LEU A 758 3.81 17.56 1.98
C LEU A 758 5.22 17.63 2.58
N HIS A 759 5.76 16.46 2.94
CA HIS A 759 7.11 16.36 3.48
C HIS A 759 8.13 16.06 2.38
N ALA A 760 9.35 16.57 2.58
CA ALA A 760 10.46 16.41 1.65
C ALA A 760 11.72 15.89 2.36
N VAL A 761 12.64 15.34 1.57
CA VAL A 761 13.98 14.91 2.01
C VAL A 761 14.70 16.06 2.74
N GLY A 762 15.49 15.74 3.76
CA GLY A 762 16.17 16.72 4.62
C GLY A 762 15.31 17.22 5.79
N ARG A 763 14.20 16.54 6.05
CA ARG A 763 13.23 16.89 7.11
C ARG A 763 12.60 18.27 6.90
N PHE A 764 12.32 18.58 5.62
CA PHE A 764 11.54 19.77 5.25
C PHE A 764 10.05 19.44 5.16
N VAL A 765 9.22 20.46 5.46
CA VAL A 765 7.80 20.44 5.12
C VAL A 765 7.55 21.57 4.12
N VAL A 766 6.97 21.22 2.99
CA VAL A 766 6.77 22.15 1.88
C VAL A 766 5.29 22.40 1.69
N SER A 767 4.89 23.67 1.71
CA SER A 767 3.56 24.10 1.30
C SER A 767 3.66 24.98 0.07
N ALA A 768 2.79 24.79 -0.89
CA ALA A 768 2.73 25.63 -2.08
C ALA A 768 1.29 25.77 -2.57
N ALA A 769 1.03 26.87 -3.25
CA ALA A 769 -0.23 27.12 -3.94
C ALA A 769 0.03 27.46 -5.42
N ARG A 770 -0.86 26.97 -6.30
CA ARG A 770 -0.89 27.29 -7.72
C ARG A 770 -2.24 27.94 -8.03
N VAL A 771 -2.21 29.14 -8.56
CA VAL A 771 -3.39 29.96 -8.84
C VAL A 771 -3.20 30.64 -10.21
N GLY A 772 -4.21 30.55 -11.07
CA GLY A 772 -4.16 31.14 -12.41
C GLY A 772 -3.04 30.58 -13.28
N GLY A 773 -2.70 29.30 -13.10
CA GLY A 773 -1.66 28.63 -13.88
C GLY A 773 -0.21 28.94 -13.44
N ASP A 774 0.00 29.73 -12.38
CA ASP A 774 1.33 30.07 -11.85
C ASP A 774 1.46 29.69 -10.37
N THR A 775 2.66 29.34 -9.93
CA THR A 775 2.95 29.16 -8.51
C THR A 775 2.77 30.48 -7.78
N GLU A 776 1.89 30.54 -6.82
CA GLU A 776 1.60 31.76 -6.06
C GLU A 776 2.66 32.04 -5.02
N TYR A 777 3.04 31.03 -4.26
CA TYR A 777 4.09 31.06 -3.24
C TYR A 777 4.61 29.64 -2.96
N VAL A 778 5.78 29.57 -2.32
CA VAL A 778 6.31 28.33 -1.74
C VAL A 778 6.77 28.61 -0.32
N VAL A 779 6.35 27.79 0.61
CA VAL A 779 6.79 27.79 2.01
C VAL A 779 7.67 26.59 2.27
N ILE A 780 8.80 26.80 2.93
CA ILE A 780 9.72 25.76 3.38
C ILE A 780 9.83 25.84 4.90
N GLU A 781 9.31 24.84 5.60
CA GLU A 781 9.58 24.66 7.02
C GLU A 781 10.80 23.76 7.19
N SER A 782 11.86 24.29 7.74
CA SER A 782 13.07 23.52 8.05
C SER A 782 12.99 22.97 9.47
N LYS A 783 12.86 21.66 9.63
CA LYS A 783 12.80 21.01 10.95
C LYS A 783 14.18 20.68 11.51
N ASN A 784 15.22 20.70 10.69
CA ASN A 784 16.56 20.23 11.09
C ASN A 784 17.71 21.18 10.72
N GLY A 785 17.42 22.35 10.11
CA GLY A 785 18.45 23.33 9.74
C GLY A 785 19.39 22.88 8.62
N LYS A 786 19.01 21.89 7.80
CA LYS A 786 19.82 21.47 6.65
C LYS A 786 19.80 22.53 5.55
N PRO A 787 20.83 22.63 4.72
CA PRO A 787 20.78 23.45 3.51
C PRO A 787 19.62 23.01 2.61
N CYS A 788 18.87 23.99 2.13
CA CYS A 788 17.76 23.76 1.20
C CYS A 788 18.22 24.01 -0.23
N ARG A 789 17.88 23.11 -1.14
CA ARG A 789 18.05 23.26 -2.59
C ARG A 789 16.70 23.05 -3.25
N ILE A 790 16.26 24.02 -4.05
CA ILE A 790 14.97 23.99 -4.72
C ILE A 790 15.14 24.44 -6.18
N ALA A 791 14.52 23.71 -7.11
CA ALA A 791 14.38 24.18 -8.47
C ALA A 791 13.54 25.47 -8.47
N ASN A 792 13.92 26.45 -9.26
CA ASN A 792 13.22 27.72 -9.33
C ASN A 792 11.73 27.53 -9.66
N PRO A 793 10.80 27.83 -8.75
CA PRO A 793 9.37 27.64 -8.99
C PRO A 793 8.79 28.56 -10.08
N TRP A 794 9.55 29.54 -10.52
CA TRP A 794 9.18 30.53 -11.53
C TRP A 794 10.26 30.61 -12.63
N PRO A 795 10.31 29.67 -13.56
CA PRO A 795 11.38 29.57 -14.56
C PRO A 795 11.64 30.91 -15.26
N GLY A 796 12.93 31.30 -15.36
CA GLY A 796 13.37 32.55 -15.98
C GLY A 796 13.10 33.82 -15.16
N ARG A 797 12.51 33.72 -13.96
CA ARG A 797 12.30 34.87 -13.05
C ARG A 797 13.19 34.70 -11.81
N SER A 798 13.69 35.82 -11.27
CA SER A 798 14.30 35.83 -9.94
C SER A 798 13.22 35.86 -8.86
N GLY A 799 13.59 35.52 -7.63
CA GLY A 799 12.70 35.56 -6.48
C GLY A 799 13.37 36.11 -5.23
N TYR A 800 12.62 36.14 -4.17
CA TYR A 800 13.08 36.57 -2.85
C TYR A 800 12.80 35.50 -1.83
N LEU A 801 13.77 35.28 -0.93
CA LEU A 801 13.64 34.51 0.28
C LEU A 801 13.28 35.39 1.45
N TYR A 802 12.23 35.00 2.17
CA TYR A 802 11.81 35.63 3.43
C TYR A 802 11.90 34.61 4.56
N ARG A 803 12.16 35.08 5.77
CA ARG A 803 12.08 34.30 6.99
C ARG A 803 10.90 34.78 7.82
N GLN A 804 10.19 33.88 8.44
CA GLN A 804 9.13 34.19 9.37
C GLN A 804 9.74 34.50 10.74
N ASP A 805 9.57 35.73 11.16
CA ASP A 805 9.84 36.23 12.53
C ASP A 805 8.47 36.64 13.14
N ASP A 806 8.33 37.86 13.70
CA ASP A 806 7.01 38.43 14.02
C ASP A 806 6.21 38.75 12.74
N SER A 807 6.91 39.05 11.66
CA SER A 807 6.43 39.23 10.28
C SER A 807 7.40 38.57 9.31
N TRP A 808 7.14 38.69 8.00
CA TRP A 808 8.06 38.20 6.98
C TRP A 808 9.22 39.16 6.73
N SER A 809 10.43 38.75 7.06
CA SER A 809 11.66 39.52 6.85
C SER A 809 12.40 39.03 5.61
N ARG A 810 12.65 39.90 4.64
CA ARG A 810 13.43 39.56 3.44
C ARG A 810 14.86 39.24 3.82
N ILE A 811 15.39 38.09 3.35
CA ILE A 811 16.75 37.61 3.60
C ILE A 811 17.66 37.93 2.43
N GLU A 812 17.30 37.40 1.23
CA GLU A 812 18.11 37.49 0.03
C GLU A 812 17.31 37.42 -1.25
N LYS A 813 17.94 37.82 -2.36
CA LYS A 813 17.45 37.60 -3.73
C LYS A 813 18.01 36.31 -4.26
N LEU A 814 17.15 35.50 -4.89
CA LEU A 814 17.49 34.23 -5.50
C LEU A 814 17.42 34.31 -7.03
N GLU A 815 18.42 33.79 -7.70
CA GLU A 815 18.57 33.88 -9.16
C GLU A 815 19.00 32.52 -9.76
N GLY A 816 18.69 32.30 -11.04
CA GLY A 816 19.02 31.08 -11.78
C GLY A 816 17.93 29.99 -11.69
N ASP A 817 18.24 28.82 -12.25
CA ASP A 817 17.28 27.72 -12.40
C ASP A 817 17.16 26.85 -11.13
N THR A 818 18.14 26.93 -10.24
CA THR A 818 18.13 26.24 -8.95
C THR A 818 18.59 27.21 -7.87
N TRP A 819 17.83 27.29 -6.80
CA TRP A 819 18.12 28.12 -5.65
C TRP A 819 18.64 27.29 -4.49
N ALA A 820 19.69 27.78 -3.82
CA ALA A 820 20.27 27.13 -2.66
C ALA A 820 20.46 28.15 -1.55
N PHE A 821 20.03 27.83 -0.34
CA PHE A 821 20.15 28.71 0.82
C PHE A 821 20.32 27.90 2.10
N THR A 822 20.93 28.54 3.11
CA THR A 822 21.06 27.94 4.44
C THR A 822 19.78 28.12 5.22
N THR A 823 19.40 27.10 6.01
CA THR A 823 18.23 27.16 6.87
C THR A 823 18.62 27.04 8.34
N GLN A 824 17.71 27.39 9.22
CA GLN A 824 17.78 27.19 10.66
C GLN A 824 16.72 26.19 11.08
N ALA A 825 17.02 25.36 12.09
CA ALA A 825 16.05 24.41 12.60
C ALA A 825 14.80 25.12 13.15
N GLU A 826 13.65 24.48 13.02
CA GLU A 826 12.33 24.97 13.45
C GLU A 826 11.99 26.37 12.90
N THR A 827 12.42 26.67 11.68
CA THR A 827 12.23 27.98 11.04
C THR A 827 11.43 27.84 9.74
N VAL A 828 10.56 28.80 9.50
CA VAL A 828 9.69 28.88 8.32
C VAL A 828 10.23 29.93 7.35
N TYR A 829 10.36 29.54 6.09
CA TYR A 829 10.80 30.38 4.99
C TYR A 829 9.70 30.51 3.94
N LEU A 830 9.60 31.67 3.31
CA LEU A 830 8.68 31.95 2.20
C LEU A 830 9.49 32.37 0.97
N LEU A 831 9.16 31.79 -0.15
CA LEU A 831 9.70 32.11 -1.45
C LEU A 831 8.61 32.80 -2.28
N LEU A 832 8.95 33.94 -2.87
CA LEU A 832 8.07 34.69 -3.76
C LEU A 832 8.81 35.12 -5.03
N PRO A 833 8.12 35.21 -6.17
CA PRO A 833 8.74 35.77 -7.39
C PRO A 833 8.99 37.27 -7.22
N GLN A 834 9.97 37.78 -7.93
CA GLN A 834 10.24 39.21 -7.93
C GLN A 834 9.00 40.01 -8.34
N GLY A 835 8.70 41.05 -7.55
CA GLY A 835 7.51 41.88 -7.74
C GLY A 835 6.31 41.50 -6.88
N ARG A 836 6.38 40.40 -6.13
CA ARG A 836 5.41 40.05 -5.10
C ARG A 836 6.00 40.27 -3.69
N GLU A 837 5.16 40.66 -2.77
CA GLU A 837 5.51 40.89 -1.36
C GLU A 837 4.58 40.06 -0.45
N PRO A 838 5.05 39.62 0.73
CA PRO A 838 4.25 38.82 1.66
C PRO A 838 2.92 39.43 2.05
N GLY A 839 2.88 40.79 2.24
CA GLY A 839 1.65 41.51 2.60
C GLY A 839 0.55 41.50 1.55
N GLY A 840 0.86 41.05 0.32
CA GLY A 840 -0.12 40.88 -0.76
C GLY A 840 -0.75 39.49 -0.84
N LEU A 841 -0.30 38.55 0.02
CA LEU A 841 -0.85 37.18 0.03
C LEU A 841 -2.10 37.12 0.90
N ALA A 842 -3.16 36.53 0.37
CA ALA A 842 -4.39 36.25 1.13
C ALA A 842 -4.28 34.91 1.86
N THR A 843 -4.76 34.86 3.09
CA THR A 843 -4.92 33.58 3.80
C THR A 843 -6.07 32.77 3.18
N ALA A 844 -5.75 31.62 2.64
CA ALA A 844 -6.75 30.68 2.15
C ALA A 844 -7.43 29.97 3.34
N ARG A 845 -8.77 29.95 3.33
CA ARG A 845 -9.58 29.19 4.27
C ARG A 845 -10.27 28.06 3.54
N ILE A 846 -9.85 26.84 3.84
CA ILE A 846 -10.30 25.64 3.17
C ILE A 846 -11.33 24.93 4.05
N SER A 847 -12.50 24.69 3.47
CA SER A 847 -13.60 23.95 4.05
C SER A 847 -14.45 23.40 2.89
N ALA A 848 -15.16 22.32 3.10
CA ALA A 848 -16.03 21.75 2.08
C ALA A 848 -17.38 21.34 2.68
N GLU A 849 -18.38 21.22 1.82
CA GLU A 849 -19.66 20.66 2.23
C GLU A 849 -19.55 19.14 2.41
N ARG A 850 -20.22 18.63 3.43
CA ARG A 850 -20.29 17.21 3.73
C ARG A 850 -20.85 16.44 2.53
N ASN A 851 -20.12 15.39 2.10
CA ASN A 851 -20.62 14.46 1.09
C ASN A 851 -21.91 13.76 1.57
N ARG A 852 -22.92 13.66 0.70
CA ARG A 852 -24.21 13.01 0.98
C ARG A 852 -24.55 11.92 -0.04
N GLN A 853 -23.69 11.69 -1.01
CA GLN A 853 -23.95 10.82 -2.14
C GLN A 853 -22.74 9.94 -2.44
N PRO A 854 -22.92 8.77 -3.01
CA PRO A 854 -21.83 8.05 -3.67
C PRO A 854 -21.16 8.90 -4.74
N LYS A 855 -19.86 8.70 -4.96
CA LYS A 855 -19.07 9.40 -5.98
C LYS A 855 -18.75 8.48 -7.16
N THR A 856 -18.63 9.05 -8.35
CA THR A 856 -18.29 8.30 -9.57
C THR A 856 -17.22 9.03 -10.40
N LEU A 857 -16.37 8.26 -11.07
CA LEU A 857 -15.49 8.71 -12.14
C LEU A 857 -15.57 7.66 -13.26
N GLY A 858 -16.34 7.94 -14.31
CA GLY A 858 -16.62 6.96 -15.36
C GLY A 858 -17.20 5.65 -14.77
N THR A 859 -16.44 4.57 -14.87
CA THR A 859 -16.82 3.25 -14.33
C THR A 859 -16.43 3.04 -12.87
N ALA A 860 -15.52 3.86 -12.33
CA ALA A 860 -15.12 3.81 -10.92
C ALA A 860 -16.21 4.36 -10.01
N ARG A 861 -16.40 3.76 -8.84
CA ARG A 861 -17.49 4.07 -7.93
C ARG A 861 -17.06 3.96 -6.48
N LEU A 862 -17.31 5.01 -5.72
CA LEU A 862 -17.21 5.03 -4.26
C LEU A 862 -18.61 5.07 -3.66
N GLY A 863 -18.86 4.26 -2.64
CA GLY A 863 -20.13 4.26 -1.94
C GLY A 863 -21.27 3.46 -2.62
N MET A 864 -20.99 2.68 -3.65
CA MET A 864 -21.99 1.85 -4.34
C MET A 864 -21.67 0.36 -4.15
N PRO A 865 -22.26 -0.32 -3.15
CA PRO A 865 -22.08 -1.76 -2.97
C PRO A 865 -22.46 -2.56 -4.22
N LYS A 866 -21.69 -3.62 -4.51
CA LYS A 866 -22.01 -4.54 -5.63
C LYS A 866 -23.30 -5.31 -5.29
N GLY A 867 -24.19 -5.39 -6.20
CA GLY A 867 -25.52 -6.01 -5.97
C GLY A 867 -26.65 -5.00 -6.04
N PHE A 868 -26.34 -3.83 -6.50
CA PHE A 868 -27.31 -2.83 -6.96
C PHE A 868 -27.37 -2.77 -8.48
#